data_d6c9d394dd1a720eedbdccfbd99dc9b0
#
_entry.id   d6c9d394dd1a720eedbdccfbd99dc9b0
#
_cell.length_a   1.000
_cell.length_b   1.000
_cell.length_c   1.000
_cell.angle_alpha   90.00
_cell.angle_beta   90.00
_cell.angle_gamma   90.00
#
_symmetry.space_group_name_H-M   'P 1'
#
loop_
_entity.id
_entity.type
_entity.pdbx_description
1 polymer ?
#
loop_
_entity_poly.entity_id
_entity_poly.type
_entity_poly.pdbx_seq_one_letter_code
_entity_poly.pdbx_strand_id
1 'polypeptide(L)'
;MPSFDFITLLWWGLPLAAAPIVIHLINLLRHRVVRWPAMEFLLASQRKYRTRILLRQLLLLLLRVLAIVGLVLLFAQPRWVTNLGSILGSSRTRHVVLLDDSYSMGEVLRTEVSPDVPPTTAMTRGCTMIERLLEELVSTPGEQDFSLGLVSKLKQKNNKASTTDQDSSKSPNKEAEGNRFDIYTEIITPQNIDSSRISVKKIRPSASTTQITPAIRNITPLFSGDDGSGVLWLLTDLRKTDWAASADIAEALKPLADKGIEIHIVDTATADSDANILPNLSRSNLVVERIEMIGGTPVANVLLPWEVTIRNYSTSPSQQVSLAIQEDLLDRPGVQVDPIPPGDIATIRFESRFQNTGGHTVQVELPADRLLLDNQRTATVEVVDEAEVLVITTTTNRNSLDNDSFYLTTALNPGTSAATGLRPRIEPPKALTTLDLNTFDSVWLLDVPRLDATAIRPLEDYARNGGGVVFFVGPNTDYKAINNSMFRAGEGLFPVPLAGAVDLLKDQQNPNAPDITAEDHPVVAILSGRRNPFLDAVNIDRYMAVERTYQPSADSGLRRLLSLRNKNFLAVEKPFGKGMGVTFLSTAAPTWNNWARNNPSWVVVILELERHLARLRRQYKTILIGQPIEIDLEQGIDRVDIDFLLPPENRIVHEVASMSQDGNLAAVMDNTLEPGIYLSLIHI
;
A
#
# COMPACT_ATOMS: atom_id res chain seq x y z
N MET A 1 37.25 13.67 -28.05
CA MET A 1 38.56 13.79 -27.39
C MET A 1 38.55 12.83 -26.20
N PRO A 2 39.66 12.12 -25.87
CA PRO A 2 39.65 11.26 -24.70
C PRO A 2 39.40 12.10 -23.43
N SER A 3 38.43 11.70 -22.62
CA SER A 3 38.22 12.25 -21.28
C SER A 3 39.11 11.51 -20.28
N PHE A 4 39.60 12.21 -19.27
CA PHE A 4 40.46 11.64 -18.24
C PHE A 4 39.77 11.78 -16.87
N ASP A 5 39.65 10.69 -16.13
CA ASP A 5 39.03 10.74 -14.81
C ASP A 5 39.85 11.58 -13.81
N PHE A 6 41.17 11.59 -13.99
CA PHE A 6 42.06 12.37 -13.12
C PHE A 6 43.00 13.30 -13.96
N ILE A 7 42.42 14.34 -14.57
CA ILE A 7 43.13 15.30 -15.41
C ILE A 7 44.27 16.02 -14.68
N THR A 8 44.12 16.22 -13.38
CA THR A 8 45.17 16.84 -12.53
C THR A 8 46.46 16.00 -12.48
N LEU A 9 46.33 14.66 -12.46
CA LEU A 9 47.50 13.75 -12.51
C LEU A 9 48.22 13.80 -13.84
N LEU A 10 47.53 14.06 -14.93
CA LEU A 10 48.14 14.25 -16.24
C LEU A 10 49.02 15.50 -16.27
N TRP A 11 48.52 16.63 -15.74
CA TRP A 11 49.27 17.91 -15.71
C TRP A 11 50.50 17.85 -14.81
N TRP A 12 50.47 17.14 -13.69
CA TRP A 12 51.61 16.99 -12.79
C TRP A 12 52.53 15.82 -13.17
N GLY A 13 52.03 14.79 -13.80
CA GLY A 13 52.75 13.60 -14.20
C GLY A 13 53.54 13.76 -15.50
N LEU A 14 53.03 14.53 -16.48
CA LEU A 14 53.68 14.71 -17.77
C LEU A 14 55.07 15.38 -17.67
N PRO A 15 55.33 16.40 -16.83
CA PRO A 15 56.68 16.96 -16.61
C PRO A 15 57.65 15.94 -16.05
N LEU A 16 57.20 14.91 -15.31
CA LEU A 16 58.07 13.86 -14.77
C LEU A 16 58.71 13.00 -15.88
N ALA A 17 58.02 12.88 -17.04
CA ALA A 17 58.57 12.20 -18.20
C ALA A 17 59.83 12.88 -18.80
N ALA A 18 60.04 14.16 -18.47
CA ALA A 18 61.28 14.87 -18.84
C ALA A 18 62.49 14.48 -17.95
N ALA A 19 62.26 13.91 -16.75
CA ALA A 19 63.32 13.57 -15.82
C ALA A 19 64.45 12.63 -16.42
N PRO A 20 64.06 11.51 -17.10
CA PRO A 20 65.07 10.66 -17.75
C PRO A 20 65.91 11.39 -18.81
N ILE A 21 65.28 12.34 -19.52
CA ILE A 21 65.98 13.14 -20.54
C ILE A 21 67.04 14.07 -19.87
N VAL A 22 66.60 14.75 -18.79
CA VAL A 22 67.55 15.65 -18.04
C VAL A 22 68.65 14.85 -17.41
N ILE A 23 68.40 13.69 -16.82
CA ILE A 23 69.43 12.81 -16.25
C ILE A 23 70.38 12.31 -17.32
N HIS A 24 69.85 11.96 -18.50
CA HIS A 24 70.69 11.54 -19.64
C HIS A 24 71.61 12.67 -20.13
N LEU A 25 71.12 13.90 -20.21
CA LEU A 25 71.80 15.07 -20.58
C LEU A 25 72.96 15.41 -19.59
N ILE A 26 72.61 15.37 -18.27
CA ILE A 26 73.61 15.57 -17.21
C ILE A 26 74.75 14.54 -17.27
N ASN A 27 74.36 13.27 -17.55
CA ASN A 27 75.34 12.18 -17.68
C ASN A 27 76.23 12.36 -18.91
N LEU A 28 75.67 12.90 -20.00
CA LEU A 28 76.45 13.21 -21.24
C LEU A 28 77.49 14.35 -21.01
N LEU A 29 77.12 15.35 -20.19
CA LEU A 29 77.93 16.47 -19.84
C LEU A 29 79.03 16.15 -18.80
N ARG A 30 78.89 15.06 -18.03
CA ARG A 30 79.81 14.68 -16.93
C ARG A 30 80.97 13.79 -17.37
N HIS A 31 81.22 13.49 -18.66
CA HIS A 31 82.30 12.66 -19.10
C HIS A 31 83.67 13.37 -18.89
N ARG A 32 84.45 12.92 -17.88
CA ARG A 32 85.85 13.27 -17.74
C ARG A 32 86.67 12.42 -18.70
N VAL A 33 87.32 13.05 -19.62
CA VAL A 33 88.29 12.43 -20.55
C VAL A 33 89.59 12.20 -19.79
N VAL A 34 89.89 10.95 -19.49
CA VAL A 34 91.24 10.56 -18.98
C VAL A 34 92.03 10.00 -20.13
N ARG A 35 93.16 10.64 -20.48
CA ARG A 35 94.03 10.18 -21.54
C ARG A 35 94.92 9.06 -21.01
N TRP A 36 94.86 7.89 -21.63
CA TRP A 36 95.62 6.70 -21.31
C TRP A 36 96.49 6.32 -22.51
N PRO A 37 97.79 5.84 -22.38
CA PRO A 37 98.72 5.60 -23.49
C PRO A 37 98.26 4.55 -24.50
N ALA A 38 97.36 3.61 -24.18
CA ALA A 38 96.82 2.57 -25.05
C ALA A 38 95.54 2.94 -25.80
N MET A 39 95.19 4.23 -25.85
CA MET A 39 93.85 4.69 -26.28
C MET A 39 93.61 4.61 -27.79
N GLU A 40 94.70 4.58 -28.64
CA GLU A 40 94.55 4.51 -30.09
C GLU A 40 93.83 3.20 -30.55
N PHE A 41 94.07 2.07 -29.88
CA PHE A 41 93.51 0.79 -30.24
C PHE A 41 92.01 0.71 -29.86
N LEU A 42 91.67 1.32 -28.73
CA LEU A 42 90.29 1.41 -28.27
C LEU A 42 89.47 2.40 -29.11
N LEU A 43 90.01 3.47 -29.56
CA LEU A 43 89.38 4.46 -30.45
C LEU A 43 89.00 3.88 -31.81
N ALA A 44 89.78 2.99 -32.37
CA ALA A 44 89.48 2.30 -33.62
C ALA A 44 88.30 1.34 -33.48
N SER A 45 88.23 0.63 -32.37
CA SER A 45 87.10 -0.25 -32.04
C SER A 45 85.80 0.54 -31.71
N GLN A 46 85.98 1.65 -31.01
CA GLN A 46 84.81 2.51 -30.62
C GLN A 46 84.16 3.18 -31.83
N ARG A 47 84.92 3.57 -32.86
CA ARG A 47 84.42 4.14 -34.13
C ARG A 47 83.51 3.15 -34.87
N LYS A 48 83.85 1.86 -34.85
CA LYS A 48 83.04 0.79 -35.52
C LYS A 48 81.71 0.47 -34.87
N TYR A 49 81.56 0.69 -33.56
CA TYR A 49 80.34 0.36 -32.80
C TYR A 49 79.61 1.59 -32.22
N ARG A 50 80.11 2.81 -32.48
CA ARG A 50 79.62 4.08 -31.94
C ARG A 50 78.13 4.27 -32.25
N THR A 51 77.67 3.97 -33.43
CA THR A 51 76.32 4.06 -33.86
C THR A 51 75.37 3.05 -33.11
N ARG A 52 75.84 1.82 -32.88
CA ARG A 52 75.11 0.81 -32.13
C ARG A 52 74.98 1.17 -30.64
N ILE A 53 76.04 1.75 -30.07
CA ILE A 53 76.01 2.16 -28.65
C ILE A 53 75.08 3.35 -28.45
N LEU A 54 75.14 4.34 -29.35
CA LEU A 54 74.23 5.48 -29.35
C LEU A 54 72.82 5.07 -29.56
N LEU A 55 72.58 4.15 -30.49
CA LEU A 55 71.19 3.62 -30.75
C LEU A 55 70.62 2.86 -29.54
N ARG A 56 71.47 2.05 -28.85
CA ARG A 56 71.09 1.38 -27.61
C ARG A 56 70.77 2.38 -26.46
N GLN A 57 71.59 3.44 -26.33
CA GLN A 57 71.36 4.46 -25.29
C GLN A 57 70.12 5.26 -25.57
N LEU A 58 69.84 5.58 -26.85
CA LEU A 58 68.64 6.29 -27.26
C LEU A 58 67.36 5.42 -27.12
N LEU A 59 67.51 4.14 -27.47
CA LEU A 59 66.43 3.17 -27.26
C LEU A 59 66.05 3.00 -25.76
N LEU A 60 67.09 2.87 -24.90
CA LEU A 60 66.87 2.79 -23.45
C LEU A 60 66.27 4.06 -22.87
N LEU A 61 66.68 5.24 -23.38
CA LEU A 61 66.08 6.51 -23.00
C LEU A 61 64.59 6.58 -23.40
N LEU A 62 64.33 6.22 -24.67
CA LEU A 62 62.92 6.12 -25.18
C LEU A 62 62.06 5.22 -24.32
N LEU A 63 62.56 4.02 -23.98
CA LEU A 63 61.85 3.03 -23.15
C LEU A 63 61.57 3.57 -21.74
N ARG A 64 62.52 4.31 -21.15
CA ARG A 64 62.31 4.94 -19.82
C ARG A 64 61.25 6.05 -19.87
N VAL A 65 61.31 6.90 -20.90
CA VAL A 65 60.29 7.95 -21.10
C VAL A 65 58.92 7.31 -21.32
N LEU A 66 58.84 6.28 -22.16
CA LEU A 66 57.60 5.57 -22.48
C LEU A 66 57.01 4.84 -21.27
N ALA A 67 57.85 4.28 -20.39
CA ALA A 67 57.42 3.67 -19.12
C ALA A 67 56.82 4.70 -18.18
N ILE A 68 57.39 5.89 -18.05
CA ILE A 68 56.83 6.96 -17.20
C ILE A 68 55.53 7.49 -17.79
N VAL A 69 55.46 7.73 -19.11
CA VAL A 69 54.22 8.14 -19.79
C VAL A 69 53.15 7.09 -19.64
N GLY A 70 53.50 5.80 -19.80
CA GLY A 70 52.58 4.68 -19.58
C GLY A 70 52.04 4.62 -18.15
N LEU A 71 52.90 4.87 -17.16
CA LEU A 71 52.52 4.93 -15.75
C LEU A 71 51.56 6.10 -15.48
N VAL A 72 51.86 7.29 -16.03
CA VAL A 72 50.98 8.47 -15.90
C VAL A 72 49.64 8.24 -16.56
N LEU A 73 49.61 7.62 -17.74
CA LEU A 73 48.37 7.28 -18.44
C LEU A 73 47.55 6.22 -17.67
N LEU A 74 48.23 5.25 -17.04
CA LEU A 74 47.59 4.24 -16.22
C LEU A 74 46.82 4.85 -15.03
N PHE A 75 47.45 5.82 -14.35
CA PHE A 75 46.82 6.54 -13.24
C PHE A 75 45.84 7.62 -13.69
N ALA A 76 46.00 8.21 -14.86
CA ALA A 76 45.08 9.20 -15.42
C ALA A 76 43.77 8.57 -15.96
N GLN A 77 43.71 7.24 -16.09
CA GLN A 77 42.58 6.46 -16.57
C GLN A 77 41.90 7.11 -17.80
N PRO A 78 42.52 7.09 -18.98
CA PRO A 78 41.89 7.64 -20.18
C PRO A 78 40.67 6.79 -20.55
N ARG A 79 39.49 7.40 -20.60
CA ARG A 79 38.32 6.82 -21.20
C ARG A 79 38.32 7.10 -22.69
N TRP A 80 38.57 6.09 -23.46
CA TRP A 80 38.40 6.16 -24.91
C TRP A 80 36.95 5.85 -25.20
N VAL A 81 36.18 6.84 -25.60
CA VAL A 81 34.94 6.58 -26.30
C VAL A 81 35.34 5.98 -27.64
N THR A 82 35.34 4.67 -27.72
CA THR A 82 35.68 3.94 -28.94
C THR A 82 34.49 4.00 -29.91
N ASN A 83 34.31 5.17 -30.54
CA ASN A 83 33.44 5.27 -31.72
C ASN A 83 34.21 4.80 -32.98
N LEU A 84 34.75 3.58 -32.94
CA LEU A 84 35.30 2.96 -34.16
C LEU A 84 34.17 2.65 -35.16
N GLY A 85 32.94 2.49 -34.68
CA GLY A 85 31.75 2.25 -35.52
C GLY A 85 31.35 3.47 -36.36
N SER A 86 31.64 4.71 -35.92
CA SER A 86 31.29 5.94 -36.68
C SER A 86 32.19 6.22 -37.88
N ILE A 87 33.31 5.50 -37.99
CA ILE A 87 34.27 5.66 -39.12
C ILE A 87 33.95 4.70 -40.28
N LEU A 88 33.16 3.62 -40.04
CA LEU A 88 32.92 2.52 -40.99
C LEU A 88 31.49 2.35 -41.49
N GLY A 89 30.61 3.33 -41.32
CA GLY A 89 29.21 3.28 -41.80
C GLY A 89 28.24 3.41 -40.65
N SER A 90 27.09 4.00 -40.91
CA SER A 90 26.03 4.35 -39.98
C SER A 90 25.74 3.25 -38.93
N SER A 91 26.42 3.32 -37.78
CA SER A 91 26.05 2.45 -36.67
C SER A 91 24.76 2.98 -36.05
N ARG A 92 23.74 2.17 -36.10
CA ARG A 92 22.47 2.40 -35.39
C ARG A 92 22.74 2.17 -33.89
N THR A 93 22.50 3.20 -33.07
CA THR A 93 22.62 3.09 -31.61
C THR A 93 21.23 3.13 -30.99
N ARG A 94 20.94 2.16 -30.12
CA ARG A 94 19.65 2.08 -29.45
C ARG A 94 19.76 2.59 -28.02
N HIS A 95 19.03 3.66 -27.72
CA HIS A 95 18.90 4.23 -26.38
C HIS A 95 17.56 3.82 -25.77
N VAL A 96 17.61 3.08 -24.68
CA VAL A 96 16.43 2.74 -23.88
C VAL A 96 16.52 3.51 -22.58
N VAL A 97 15.58 4.38 -22.33
CA VAL A 97 15.43 5.10 -21.08
C VAL A 97 14.37 4.42 -20.25
N LEU A 98 14.72 4.01 -19.05
CA LEU A 98 13.82 3.52 -18.02
C LEU A 98 13.72 4.59 -16.95
N LEU A 99 12.59 5.30 -16.93
CA LEU A 99 12.32 6.33 -15.95
C LEU A 99 11.56 5.73 -14.78
N ASP A 100 12.12 5.84 -13.60
CA ASP A 100 11.42 5.58 -12.36
C ASP A 100 10.34 6.65 -12.19
N ASP A 101 9.10 6.20 -12.15
CA ASP A 101 7.93 7.02 -11.92
C ASP A 101 7.25 6.69 -10.60
N SER A 102 8.03 6.13 -9.65
CA SER A 102 7.55 5.85 -8.29
C SER A 102 7.06 7.12 -7.58
N TYR A 103 6.26 6.89 -6.56
CA TYR A 103 5.65 7.96 -5.76
C TYR A 103 6.69 8.94 -5.19
N SER A 104 7.85 8.43 -4.77
CA SER A 104 8.96 9.21 -4.23
C SER A 104 9.60 10.18 -5.23
N MET A 105 9.47 9.94 -6.53
CA MET A 105 9.93 10.87 -7.57
C MET A 105 9.17 12.22 -7.55
N GLY A 106 8.04 12.28 -6.83
CA GLY A 106 7.32 13.52 -6.52
C GLY A 106 7.98 14.38 -5.45
N GLU A 107 9.06 13.91 -4.80
CA GLU A 107 9.76 14.68 -3.76
C GLU A 107 10.24 16.03 -4.28
N VAL A 108 9.91 17.11 -3.56
CA VAL A 108 10.33 18.48 -3.83
C VAL A 108 11.81 18.63 -3.45
N LEU A 109 12.66 18.84 -4.44
CA LEU A 109 14.10 19.05 -4.26
C LEU A 109 14.42 20.52 -4.05
N ARG A 110 13.68 21.41 -4.72
CA ARG A 110 13.85 22.85 -4.66
C ARG A 110 12.52 23.56 -4.82
N THR A 111 12.23 24.52 -3.94
CA THR A 111 11.15 25.47 -4.13
C THR A 111 11.72 26.74 -4.77
N GLU A 112 11.12 27.17 -5.86
CA GLU A 112 11.52 28.43 -6.52
C GLU A 112 11.12 29.62 -5.64
N VAL A 113 11.90 30.71 -5.76
CA VAL A 113 11.67 31.94 -4.99
C VAL A 113 10.38 32.66 -5.43
N SER A 114 9.87 32.34 -6.62
CA SER A 114 8.65 32.92 -7.18
C SER A 114 7.49 31.95 -7.05
N PRO A 115 6.33 32.38 -6.52
CA PRO A 115 5.14 31.52 -6.36
C PRO A 115 4.55 31.03 -7.70
N ASP A 116 4.92 31.65 -8.82
CA ASP A 116 4.41 31.30 -10.15
C ASP A 116 5.22 30.18 -10.83
N VAL A 117 6.35 29.77 -10.25
CA VAL A 117 7.20 28.68 -10.82
C VAL A 117 6.97 27.40 -10.01
N PRO A 118 6.55 26.30 -10.66
CA PRO A 118 6.33 25.04 -9.98
C PRO A 118 7.62 24.52 -9.33
N PRO A 119 7.55 23.87 -8.19
CA PRO A 119 8.73 23.33 -7.51
C PRO A 119 9.44 22.28 -8.36
N THR A 120 10.76 22.25 -8.27
CA THR A 120 11.56 21.21 -8.93
C THR A 120 11.47 19.93 -8.11
N THR A 121 10.92 18.87 -8.71
CA THR A 121 10.85 17.53 -8.13
C THR A 121 11.91 16.60 -8.75
N ALA A 122 12.16 15.44 -8.14
CA ALA A 122 13.02 14.42 -8.74
C ALA A 122 12.49 14.00 -10.13
N MET A 123 11.15 13.91 -10.29
CA MET A 123 10.51 13.64 -11.57
C MET A 123 10.80 14.73 -12.62
N THR A 124 10.55 16.01 -12.29
CA THR A 124 10.78 17.12 -13.23
C THR A 124 12.25 17.20 -13.64
N ARG A 125 13.16 16.89 -12.73
CA ARG A 125 14.60 16.81 -13.03
C ARG A 125 14.91 15.64 -13.97
N GLY A 126 14.35 14.45 -13.72
CA GLY A 126 14.47 13.30 -14.62
C GLY A 126 13.98 13.63 -16.03
N CYS A 127 12.79 14.26 -16.14
CA CYS A 127 12.25 14.71 -17.43
C CYS A 127 13.19 15.71 -18.13
N THR A 128 13.75 16.68 -17.40
CA THR A 128 14.72 17.64 -17.95
C THR A 128 16.00 16.96 -18.47
N MET A 129 16.46 15.93 -17.76
CA MET A 129 17.62 15.13 -18.20
C MET A 129 17.31 14.37 -19.50
N ILE A 130 16.09 13.80 -19.61
CA ILE A 130 15.64 13.15 -20.85
C ILE A 130 15.54 14.16 -22.01
N GLU A 131 15.02 15.36 -21.77
CA GLU A 131 14.97 16.41 -22.80
C GLU A 131 16.36 16.77 -23.32
N ARG A 132 17.34 16.92 -22.44
CA ARG A 132 18.75 17.16 -22.81
C ARG A 132 19.35 15.98 -23.57
N LEU A 133 19.06 14.75 -23.15
CA LEU A 133 19.49 13.56 -23.88
C LEU A 133 18.92 13.56 -25.31
N LEU A 134 17.63 13.86 -25.50
CA LEU A 134 17.00 13.94 -26.82
C LEU A 134 17.68 15.01 -27.70
N GLU A 135 18.04 16.19 -27.17
CA GLU A 135 18.77 17.24 -27.87
C GLU A 135 20.17 16.76 -28.30
N GLU A 136 20.85 16.03 -27.42
CA GLU A 136 22.19 15.49 -27.73
C GLU A 136 22.11 14.39 -28.81
N LEU A 137 21.10 13.51 -28.74
CA LEU A 137 20.91 12.46 -29.74
C LEU A 137 20.64 13.00 -31.14
N VAL A 138 19.89 14.07 -31.26
CA VAL A 138 19.68 14.74 -32.59
C VAL A 138 20.96 15.29 -33.16
N SER A 139 21.88 15.76 -32.32
CA SER A 139 23.18 16.33 -32.75
C SER A 139 24.23 15.26 -32.97
N THR A 140 24.01 14.02 -32.54
CA THR A 140 24.98 12.91 -32.62
C THR A 140 24.92 12.28 -34.01
N PRO A 141 26.07 12.10 -34.72
CA PRO A 141 26.09 11.44 -36.02
C PRO A 141 25.68 9.98 -35.94
N GLY A 142 24.86 9.52 -36.90
CA GLY A 142 24.33 8.15 -36.96
C GLY A 142 22.84 8.05 -36.66
N GLU A 143 22.27 6.87 -36.88
CA GLU A 143 20.88 6.63 -36.55
C GLU A 143 20.73 6.38 -35.05
N GLN A 144 19.96 7.19 -34.36
CA GLN A 144 19.72 7.10 -32.93
C GLN A 144 18.29 6.62 -32.66
N ASP A 145 18.14 5.36 -32.25
CA ASP A 145 16.85 4.83 -31.77
C ASP A 145 16.63 5.25 -30.32
N PHE A 146 15.41 5.68 -30.01
CA PHE A 146 15.05 6.06 -28.66
C PHE A 146 13.75 5.38 -28.21
N SER A 147 13.75 4.84 -27.01
CA SER A 147 12.56 4.27 -26.36
C SER A 147 12.52 4.73 -24.91
N LEU A 148 11.36 5.21 -24.44
CA LEU A 148 11.13 5.60 -23.05
C LEU A 148 10.04 4.74 -22.44
N GLY A 149 10.39 4.04 -21.37
CA GLY A 149 9.45 3.26 -20.56
C GLY A 149 9.38 3.74 -19.13
N LEU A 150 8.17 3.74 -18.54
CA LEU A 150 7.94 4.01 -17.14
C LEU A 150 7.98 2.69 -16.34
N VAL A 151 8.64 2.70 -15.18
CA VAL A 151 8.79 1.49 -14.34
C VAL A 151 7.43 0.95 -13.91
N SER A 152 6.44 1.83 -13.59
CA SER A 152 5.09 1.42 -13.18
C SER A 152 4.32 0.65 -14.25
N LYS A 153 4.55 0.97 -15.54
CA LYS A 153 3.86 0.35 -16.69
C LYS A 153 4.51 -0.97 -17.14
N LEU A 154 5.80 -1.17 -16.80
CA LEU A 154 6.58 -2.35 -17.19
C LEU A 154 6.51 -3.50 -16.17
N LYS A 155 5.41 -3.62 -15.44
CA LYS A 155 5.18 -4.70 -14.48
C LYS A 155 5.09 -6.06 -15.18
N GLN A 156 5.48 -7.12 -14.46
CA GLN A 156 5.32 -8.49 -14.93
C GLN A 156 3.83 -8.79 -15.13
N LYS A 157 3.41 -9.23 -16.31
CA LYS A 157 2.09 -9.82 -16.51
C LYS A 157 1.95 -10.98 -15.54
N ASN A 158 1.08 -10.86 -14.54
CA ASN A 158 0.63 -12.04 -13.80
C ASN A 158 0.00 -12.99 -14.83
N ASN A 159 0.67 -14.09 -15.10
CA ASN A 159 0.13 -15.22 -15.87
C ASN A 159 -1.00 -15.87 -15.05
N LYS A 160 -2.15 -15.22 -14.94
CA LYS A 160 -3.40 -15.96 -14.85
C LYS A 160 -3.77 -16.30 -16.28
N ALA A 161 -3.22 -17.42 -16.75
CA ALA A 161 -3.73 -18.12 -17.90
C ALA A 161 -5.21 -18.42 -17.63
N SER A 162 -6.09 -17.69 -18.24
CA SER A 162 -7.42 -18.16 -18.54
C SER A 162 -7.27 -19.28 -19.56
N THR A 163 -7.21 -20.51 -19.05
CA THR A 163 -7.52 -21.71 -19.84
C THR A 163 -9.00 -21.65 -20.13
N THR A 164 -9.37 -21.15 -21.29
CA THR A 164 -10.48 -21.53 -22.15
C THR A 164 -10.68 -20.41 -23.17
N ASP A 165 -10.17 -20.66 -24.37
CA ASP A 165 -10.87 -20.52 -25.63
C ASP A 165 -9.91 -20.79 -26.78
N GLN A 166 -9.93 -22.02 -27.22
CA GLN A 166 -9.57 -22.37 -28.59
C GLN A 166 -10.73 -21.91 -29.48
N ASP A 167 -10.69 -20.72 -29.98
CA ASP A 167 -11.15 -20.38 -31.35
C ASP A 167 -10.94 -18.88 -31.58
N SER A 168 -10.00 -18.58 -32.43
CA SER A 168 -10.10 -17.52 -33.44
C SER A 168 -8.73 -17.08 -33.92
N SER A 169 -8.47 -17.36 -35.15
CA SER A 169 -7.52 -16.75 -36.04
C SER A 169 -7.73 -15.23 -36.09
N LYS A 170 -7.12 -14.48 -35.16
CA LYS A 170 -6.86 -13.05 -35.30
C LYS A 170 -5.41 -12.79 -34.91
N SER A 171 -4.71 -12.14 -35.82
CA SER A 171 -3.33 -11.67 -35.69
C SER A 171 -3.05 -11.06 -34.32
N PRO A 172 -1.87 -11.29 -33.74
CA PRO A 172 -1.51 -10.68 -32.45
C PRO A 172 -1.58 -9.16 -32.61
N ASN A 173 -2.45 -8.55 -31.83
CA ASN A 173 -2.75 -7.14 -31.85
C ASN A 173 -1.48 -6.32 -31.56
N LYS A 174 -1.01 -5.56 -32.55
CA LYS A 174 0.01 -4.51 -32.40
C LYS A 174 -0.36 -3.47 -31.34
N GLU A 175 -1.63 -3.37 -30.97
CA GLU A 175 -2.14 -2.45 -29.93
C GLU A 175 -1.75 -2.86 -28.49
N ALA A 176 -1.50 -4.15 -28.22
CA ALA A 176 -1.07 -4.61 -26.88
C ALA A 176 0.42 -4.32 -26.60
N GLU A 177 1.25 -4.14 -27.63
CA GLU A 177 2.66 -3.73 -27.47
C GLU A 177 2.81 -2.21 -27.37
N GLY A 178 1.92 -1.42 -27.98
CA GLY A 178 1.97 0.04 -27.98
C GLY A 178 1.75 0.72 -26.62
N ASN A 179 1.25 -0.03 -25.63
CA ASN A 179 0.90 0.55 -24.31
C ASN A 179 1.99 0.40 -23.23
N ARG A 180 3.16 -0.15 -23.57
CA ARG A 180 4.26 -0.36 -22.61
C ARG A 180 5.25 0.81 -22.54
N PHE A 181 5.34 1.56 -23.62
CA PHE A 181 6.26 2.68 -23.74
C PHE A 181 5.49 3.97 -23.99
N ASP A 182 5.83 5.04 -23.27
CA ASP A 182 5.21 6.35 -23.49
C ASP A 182 5.72 6.99 -24.78
N ILE A 183 6.98 6.71 -25.14
CA ILE A 183 7.57 7.12 -26.39
C ILE A 183 8.30 5.91 -26.98
N TYR A 184 7.86 5.50 -28.14
CA TYR A 184 8.56 4.51 -28.95
C TYR A 184 8.80 5.08 -30.34
N THR A 185 10.06 5.42 -30.63
CA THR A 185 10.48 5.93 -31.92
C THR A 185 11.62 5.08 -32.43
N GLU A 186 11.57 4.71 -33.72
CA GLU A 186 12.67 3.96 -34.32
C GLU A 186 13.92 4.84 -34.44
N ILE A 187 13.76 6.12 -34.83
CA ILE A 187 14.86 7.06 -35.05
C ILE A 187 14.46 8.45 -34.55
N ILE A 188 15.31 9.07 -33.72
CA ILE A 188 15.15 10.47 -33.33
C ILE A 188 15.63 11.40 -34.44
N THR A 189 14.77 12.31 -34.84
CA THR A 189 15.02 13.30 -35.90
C THR A 189 14.63 14.70 -35.45
N PRO A 190 15.13 15.77 -36.09
CA PRO A 190 14.69 17.13 -35.81
C PRO A 190 13.18 17.36 -35.97
N GLN A 191 12.50 16.49 -36.74
CA GLN A 191 11.05 16.64 -37.02
C GLN A 191 10.19 16.02 -35.89
N ASN A 192 10.65 14.97 -35.18
CA ASN A 192 9.87 14.29 -34.15
C ASN A 192 10.28 14.63 -32.71
N ILE A 193 11.42 15.31 -32.51
CA ILE A 193 11.91 15.64 -31.16
C ILE A 193 10.91 16.48 -30.34
N ASP A 194 10.24 17.44 -30.96
CA ASP A 194 9.31 18.31 -30.23
C ASP A 194 8.08 17.56 -29.71
N SER A 195 7.57 16.58 -30.45
CA SER A 195 6.48 15.73 -29.98
C SER A 195 6.91 14.85 -28.80
N SER A 196 8.14 14.31 -28.86
CA SER A 196 8.72 13.51 -27.79
C SER A 196 8.93 14.35 -26.52
N ARG A 197 9.43 15.59 -26.66
CA ARG A 197 9.59 16.53 -25.51
C ARG A 197 8.26 16.90 -24.86
N ILE A 198 7.21 17.14 -25.65
CA ILE A 198 5.87 17.43 -25.14
C ILE A 198 5.36 16.22 -24.33
N SER A 199 5.60 15.02 -24.82
CA SER A 199 5.17 13.78 -24.12
C SER A 199 5.95 13.59 -22.80
N VAL A 200 7.26 13.83 -22.78
CA VAL A 200 8.09 13.77 -21.56
C VAL A 200 7.60 14.77 -20.50
N LYS A 201 7.26 16.00 -20.89
CA LYS A 201 6.75 17.03 -19.96
C LYS A 201 5.43 16.68 -19.29
N LYS A 202 4.65 15.79 -19.90
CA LYS A 202 3.36 15.33 -19.35
C LYS A 202 3.51 14.23 -18.30
N ILE A 203 4.68 13.60 -18.17
CA ILE A 203 4.90 12.53 -17.23
C ILE A 203 4.79 13.05 -15.79
N ARG A 204 4.09 12.30 -14.97
CA ARG A 204 3.87 12.58 -13.54
C ARG A 204 4.25 11.35 -12.72
N PRO A 205 4.61 11.51 -11.44
CA PRO A 205 4.81 10.38 -10.54
C PRO A 205 3.55 9.53 -10.48
N SER A 206 3.72 8.22 -10.52
CA SER A 206 2.64 7.24 -10.36
C SER A 206 2.40 7.00 -8.87
N ALA A 207 1.15 6.89 -8.48
CA ALA A 207 0.80 6.46 -7.14
C ALA A 207 0.84 4.92 -6.97
N SER A 208 1.14 4.18 -8.04
CA SER A 208 1.24 2.72 -7.98
C SER A 208 2.61 2.27 -7.48
N THR A 209 2.66 1.07 -6.88
CA THR A 209 3.94 0.44 -6.51
C THR A 209 4.78 0.15 -7.74
N THR A 210 6.03 0.56 -7.73
CA THR A 210 7.01 0.30 -8.78
C THR A 210 7.95 -0.84 -8.39
N GLN A 211 8.48 -1.55 -9.37
CA GLN A 211 9.46 -2.61 -9.18
C GLN A 211 10.49 -2.55 -10.30
N ILE A 212 11.71 -2.15 -9.98
CA ILE A 212 12.79 -1.94 -10.95
C ILE A 212 13.21 -3.26 -11.63
N THR A 213 13.34 -4.34 -10.88
CA THR A 213 13.79 -5.65 -11.41
C THR A 213 12.91 -6.21 -12.54
N PRO A 214 11.57 -6.31 -12.39
CA PRO A 214 10.69 -6.70 -13.48
C PRO A 214 10.75 -5.76 -14.68
N ALA A 215 10.86 -4.45 -14.45
CA ALA A 215 10.96 -3.47 -15.53
C ALA A 215 12.23 -3.69 -16.37
N ILE A 216 13.40 -3.93 -15.74
CA ILE A 216 14.65 -4.25 -16.43
C ILE A 216 14.51 -5.53 -17.26
N ARG A 217 13.90 -6.59 -16.69
CA ARG A 217 13.68 -7.84 -17.44
C ARG A 217 12.78 -7.66 -18.66
N ASN A 218 11.78 -6.77 -18.56
CA ASN A 218 10.86 -6.49 -19.66
C ASN A 218 11.47 -5.68 -20.80
N ILE A 219 12.50 -4.87 -20.56
CA ILE A 219 13.20 -4.12 -21.61
C ILE A 219 14.35 -4.93 -22.23
N THR A 220 14.85 -5.98 -21.58
CA THR A 220 15.97 -6.81 -22.07
C THR A 220 15.80 -7.32 -23.50
N PRO A 221 14.59 -7.74 -23.94
CA PRO A 221 14.35 -8.17 -25.32
C PRO A 221 14.56 -7.06 -26.38
N LEU A 222 14.45 -5.79 -26.02
CA LEU A 222 14.69 -4.67 -26.94
C LEU A 222 16.13 -4.62 -27.45
N PHE A 223 17.07 -5.18 -26.69
CA PHE A 223 18.48 -5.29 -27.03
C PHE A 223 18.85 -6.62 -27.71
N SER A 224 17.86 -7.34 -28.27
CA SER A 224 18.08 -8.67 -28.88
C SER A 224 18.34 -8.64 -30.38
N GLY A 225 18.45 -7.45 -31.02
CA GLY A 225 18.81 -7.30 -32.43
C GLY A 225 20.32 -7.33 -32.66
N ASP A 226 20.74 -7.88 -33.81
CA ASP A 226 22.17 -8.04 -34.18
C ASP A 226 22.85 -6.73 -34.65
N ASP A 227 22.09 -5.65 -34.83
CA ASP A 227 22.56 -4.43 -35.47
C ASP A 227 22.68 -3.25 -34.52
N GLY A 228 23.84 -3.09 -33.86
CA GLY A 228 24.22 -1.83 -33.25
C GLY A 228 24.62 -1.88 -31.78
N SER A 229 25.17 -0.75 -31.30
CA SER A 229 25.42 -0.50 -29.88
C SER A 229 24.15 -0.14 -29.15
N GLY A 230 24.02 -0.61 -27.91
CA GLY A 230 22.88 -0.28 -27.03
C GLY A 230 23.31 0.48 -25.79
N VAL A 231 22.49 1.41 -25.35
CA VAL A 231 22.68 2.16 -24.10
C VAL A 231 21.39 2.11 -23.29
N LEU A 232 21.51 1.68 -22.04
CA LEU A 232 20.43 1.72 -21.07
C LEU A 232 20.64 2.91 -20.12
N TRP A 233 19.64 3.76 -20.02
CA TRP A 233 19.58 4.86 -19.07
C TRP A 233 18.53 4.54 -18.00
N LEU A 234 18.95 4.34 -16.76
CA LEU A 234 18.06 4.14 -15.62
C LEU A 234 18.03 5.40 -14.76
N LEU A 235 16.95 6.17 -14.85
CA LEU A 235 16.77 7.40 -14.10
C LEU A 235 15.89 7.10 -12.88
N THR A 236 16.41 7.34 -11.67
CA THR A 236 15.75 6.98 -10.40
C THR A 236 16.23 7.88 -9.27
N ASP A 237 15.47 8.01 -8.19
CA ASP A 237 15.84 8.72 -6.97
C ASP A 237 16.65 7.87 -5.97
N LEU A 238 17.02 6.64 -6.35
CA LEU A 238 17.85 5.70 -5.60
C LEU A 238 17.36 5.42 -4.16
N ARG A 239 16.05 5.32 -3.95
CA ARG A 239 15.49 5.02 -2.62
C ARG A 239 15.90 3.63 -2.14
N LYS A 240 16.23 3.55 -0.85
CA LYS A 240 16.64 2.29 -0.22
C LYS A 240 15.60 1.18 -0.36
N THR A 241 14.31 1.51 -0.33
CA THR A 241 13.21 0.55 -0.50
C THR A 241 13.24 -0.14 -1.84
N ASP A 242 13.49 0.62 -2.91
CA ASP A 242 13.45 0.12 -4.29
C ASP A 242 14.73 -0.64 -4.65
N TRP A 243 15.85 -0.27 -3.99
CA TRP A 243 17.17 -0.87 -4.19
C TRP A 243 17.56 -1.88 -3.11
N ALA A 244 16.65 -2.24 -2.20
CA ALA A 244 16.92 -3.23 -1.14
C ALA A 244 17.30 -4.60 -1.71
N ALA A 245 16.70 -5.01 -2.84
CA ALA A 245 17.01 -6.24 -3.56
C ALA A 245 18.13 -6.03 -4.60
N SER A 246 19.24 -5.43 -4.21
CA SER A 246 20.35 -5.09 -5.10
C SER A 246 20.94 -6.29 -5.86
N ALA A 247 20.92 -7.49 -5.25
CA ALA A 247 21.36 -8.73 -5.89
C ALA A 247 20.46 -9.10 -7.09
N ASP A 248 19.15 -8.97 -6.94
CA ASP A 248 18.17 -9.28 -7.99
C ASP A 248 18.25 -8.26 -9.14
N ILE A 249 18.53 -6.99 -8.81
CA ILE A 249 18.76 -5.93 -9.81
C ILE A 249 20.03 -6.21 -10.59
N ALA A 250 21.12 -6.57 -9.90
CA ALA A 250 22.39 -6.93 -10.54
C ALA A 250 22.24 -8.16 -11.45
N GLU A 251 21.48 -9.17 -11.02
CA GLU A 251 21.17 -10.34 -11.83
C GLU A 251 20.36 -9.97 -13.09
N ALA A 252 19.38 -9.05 -12.96
CA ALA A 252 18.59 -8.58 -14.09
C ALA A 252 19.41 -7.75 -15.10
N LEU A 253 20.40 -6.98 -14.65
CA LEU A 253 21.28 -6.19 -15.50
C LEU A 253 22.37 -7.03 -16.17
N LYS A 254 22.77 -8.16 -15.59
CA LYS A 254 23.87 -8.99 -16.08
C LYS A 254 23.72 -9.41 -17.55
N PRO A 255 22.56 -9.87 -18.05
CA PRO A 255 22.40 -10.23 -19.47
C PRO A 255 22.64 -9.05 -20.43
N LEU A 256 22.38 -7.82 -19.99
CA LEU A 256 22.66 -6.60 -20.76
C LEU A 256 24.16 -6.30 -20.79
N ALA A 257 24.80 -6.35 -19.63
CA ALA A 257 26.25 -6.16 -19.51
C ALA A 257 27.04 -7.20 -20.30
N ASP A 258 26.62 -8.50 -20.26
CA ASP A 258 27.24 -9.58 -21.01
C ASP A 258 27.13 -9.38 -22.54
N LYS A 259 26.12 -8.66 -23.01
CA LYS A 259 25.95 -8.25 -24.42
C LYS A 259 26.74 -6.99 -24.78
N GLY A 260 27.44 -6.38 -23.85
CA GLY A 260 28.20 -5.13 -24.07
C GLY A 260 27.30 -3.87 -24.11
N ILE A 261 26.08 -3.92 -23.60
CA ILE A 261 25.21 -2.75 -23.46
C ILE A 261 25.79 -1.82 -22.39
N GLU A 262 25.93 -0.55 -22.72
CA GLU A 262 26.35 0.47 -21.78
C GLU A 262 25.20 0.81 -20.84
N ILE A 263 25.45 0.79 -19.51
CA ILE A 263 24.40 1.00 -18.51
C ILE A 263 24.75 2.26 -17.70
N HIS A 264 23.85 3.26 -17.74
CA HIS A 264 23.94 4.47 -16.96
C HIS A 264 22.83 4.48 -15.90
N ILE A 265 23.20 4.58 -14.63
CA ILE A 265 22.29 4.83 -13.52
C ILE A 265 22.41 6.28 -13.13
N VAL A 266 21.32 7.02 -13.25
CA VAL A 266 21.29 8.47 -13.05
C VAL A 266 20.47 8.80 -11.83
N ASP A 267 21.09 9.43 -10.83
CA ASP A 267 20.41 9.93 -9.64
C ASP A 267 19.68 11.24 -9.95
N THR A 268 18.35 11.20 -9.83
CA THR A 268 17.50 12.38 -10.03
C THR A 268 17.24 13.15 -8.74
N ALA A 269 17.56 12.60 -7.57
CA ALA A 269 17.28 13.20 -6.26
C ALA A 269 18.44 14.03 -5.70
N THR A 270 19.68 13.85 -6.17
CA THR A 270 20.82 14.63 -5.69
C THR A 270 20.67 16.09 -6.08
N ALA A 271 20.56 16.98 -5.10
CA ALA A 271 20.52 18.42 -5.33
C ALA A 271 21.87 18.90 -5.87
N ASP A 272 21.86 19.83 -6.84
CA ASP A 272 23.06 20.51 -7.27
C ASP A 272 23.70 21.22 -6.08
N SER A 273 25.03 21.08 -5.92
CA SER A 273 25.81 21.61 -4.78
C SER A 273 25.72 23.13 -4.60
N ASP A 274 25.22 23.84 -5.60
CA ASP A 274 25.15 25.31 -5.65
C ASP A 274 23.73 25.86 -5.44
N ALA A 275 22.74 25.00 -5.24
CA ALA A 275 21.37 25.46 -5.00
C ALA A 275 21.20 25.89 -3.55
N ASN A 276 20.77 27.13 -3.31
CA ASN A 276 20.25 27.58 -2.04
C ASN A 276 19.07 26.70 -1.63
N ILE A 277 19.38 25.58 -0.97
CA ILE A 277 18.38 24.73 -0.33
C ILE A 277 17.79 25.58 0.78
N LEU A 278 16.50 25.88 0.69
CA LEU A 278 15.80 26.55 1.79
C LEU A 278 16.01 25.73 3.06
N PRO A 279 16.70 26.27 4.09
CA PRO A 279 17.02 25.51 5.30
C PRO A 279 15.78 25.07 6.10
N ASN A 280 14.59 25.55 5.71
CA ASN A 280 13.33 25.30 6.41
C ASN A 280 12.50 24.13 5.85
N LEU A 281 12.79 23.62 4.66
CA LEU A 281 12.28 22.31 4.27
C LEU A 281 13.19 21.25 4.91
N SER A 282 13.06 21.10 6.22
CA SER A 282 13.66 19.97 6.92
C SER A 282 13.24 18.70 6.16
N ARG A 283 14.06 17.65 6.20
CA ARG A 283 13.73 16.33 5.62
C ARG A 283 12.52 15.71 6.35
N SER A 284 11.49 16.54 6.64
CA SER A 284 10.25 16.13 7.27
C SER A 284 9.36 15.49 6.22
N ASN A 285 8.90 14.31 6.51
CA ASN A 285 7.86 13.62 5.75
C ASN A 285 6.88 13.03 6.75
N LEU A 286 5.72 13.66 6.90
CA LEU A 286 4.58 13.17 7.66
C LEU A 286 3.58 12.58 6.68
N VAL A 287 3.17 11.36 6.91
CA VAL A 287 2.29 10.61 6.01
C VAL A 287 0.97 10.33 6.69
N VAL A 288 -0.14 10.61 6.02
CA VAL A 288 -1.45 10.08 6.42
C VAL A 288 -1.54 8.63 5.95
N GLU A 289 -1.18 7.68 6.82
CA GLU A 289 -1.20 6.26 6.46
C GLU A 289 -2.61 5.72 6.28
N ARG A 290 -3.55 6.16 7.13
CA ARG A 290 -4.91 5.63 7.16
C ARG A 290 -5.90 6.65 7.70
N ILE A 291 -7.10 6.65 7.12
CA ILE A 291 -8.30 7.24 7.67
C ILE A 291 -9.40 6.18 7.62
N GLU A 292 -10.06 5.92 8.75
CA GLU A 292 -11.15 4.95 8.82
C GLU A 292 -12.20 5.39 9.84
N MET A 293 -13.43 4.97 9.61
CA MET A 293 -14.51 5.13 10.57
C MET A 293 -14.41 4.06 11.65
N ILE A 294 -14.41 4.48 12.93
CA ILE A 294 -14.30 3.56 14.07
C ILE A 294 -15.66 3.04 14.45
N GLY A 295 -16.14 2.01 13.75
CA GLY A 295 -17.36 1.29 14.14
C GLY A 295 -18.67 2.02 13.91
N GLY A 296 -19.73 1.24 13.94
CA GLY A 296 -21.10 1.69 13.79
C GLY A 296 -21.59 1.71 12.35
N THR A 297 -22.89 1.76 12.19
CA THR A 297 -23.53 2.03 10.91
C THR A 297 -23.60 3.54 10.72
N PRO A 298 -23.16 4.08 9.59
CA PRO A 298 -23.28 5.50 9.31
C PRO A 298 -24.72 5.85 9.05
N VAL A 299 -25.31 6.59 9.99
CA VAL A 299 -26.71 7.03 9.94
C VAL A 299 -26.77 8.55 9.95
N ALA A 300 -27.73 9.09 9.20
CA ALA A 300 -27.94 10.54 9.13
C ALA A 300 -28.19 11.16 10.53
N ASN A 301 -27.60 12.33 10.75
CA ASN A 301 -27.67 13.07 12.01
C ASN A 301 -27.02 12.42 13.24
N VAL A 302 -26.34 11.27 13.08
CA VAL A 302 -25.57 10.60 14.14
C VAL A 302 -24.10 10.99 14.03
N LEU A 303 -23.41 11.13 15.16
CA LEU A 303 -21.97 11.38 15.20
C LEU A 303 -21.20 10.10 14.78
N LEU A 304 -20.37 10.24 13.77
CA LEU A 304 -19.53 9.18 13.22
C LEU A 304 -18.09 9.40 13.66
N PRO A 305 -17.51 8.50 14.46
CA PRO A 305 -16.14 8.62 14.91
C PRO A 305 -15.16 8.15 13.82
N TRP A 306 -14.12 8.97 13.60
CA TRP A 306 -13.04 8.70 12.68
C TRP A 306 -11.71 8.55 13.41
N GLU A 307 -10.85 7.73 12.87
CA GLU A 307 -9.48 7.56 13.31
C GLU A 307 -8.53 7.79 12.13
N VAL A 308 -7.55 8.66 12.35
CA VAL A 308 -6.48 8.96 11.39
C VAL A 308 -5.17 8.52 11.97
N THR A 309 -4.43 7.72 11.24
CA THR A 309 -3.07 7.29 11.58
C THR A 309 -2.07 8.11 10.78
N ILE A 310 -1.20 8.84 11.46
CA ILE A 310 -0.14 9.66 10.89
C ILE A 310 1.19 9.08 11.32
N ARG A 311 2.11 8.86 10.37
CA ARG A 311 3.47 8.38 10.64
C ARG A 311 4.51 9.42 10.27
N ASN A 312 5.55 9.52 11.09
CA ASN A 312 6.72 10.33 10.78
C ASN A 312 7.82 9.47 10.14
N TYR A 313 8.03 9.64 8.83
CA TYR A 313 9.12 8.98 8.09
C TYR A 313 10.43 9.77 8.09
N SER A 314 10.48 10.89 8.81
CA SER A 314 11.70 11.70 8.96
C SER A 314 12.67 11.07 9.93
N THR A 315 13.92 11.54 9.90
CA THR A 315 14.98 11.19 10.86
C THR A 315 14.97 12.06 12.13
N SER A 316 14.07 13.06 12.21
CA SER A 316 13.91 13.98 13.33
C SER A 316 12.45 14.02 13.80
N PRO A 317 12.19 14.38 15.05
CA PRO A 317 10.82 14.62 15.52
C PRO A 317 10.12 15.67 14.65
N SER A 318 8.83 15.49 14.39
CA SER A 318 8.04 16.50 13.69
C SER A 318 7.82 17.74 14.57
N GLN A 319 7.45 18.83 13.94
CA GLN A 319 6.85 19.95 14.68
C GLN A 319 5.39 19.63 15.00
N GLN A 320 4.79 20.42 15.90
CA GLN A 320 3.34 20.41 16.08
C GLN A 320 2.69 20.94 14.80
N VAL A 321 1.75 20.18 14.25
CA VAL A 321 1.06 20.52 12.99
C VAL A 321 -0.45 20.49 13.18
N SER A 322 -1.20 21.17 12.31
CA SER A 322 -2.65 21.10 12.27
C SER A 322 -3.07 20.16 11.14
N LEU A 323 -3.84 19.13 11.47
CA LEU A 323 -4.52 18.28 10.49
C LEU A 323 -5.77 19.00 10.03
N ALA A 324 -5.82 19.41 8.77
CA ALA A 324 -7.02 19.96 8.16
C ALA A 324 -8.04 18.86 7.88
N ILE A 325 -9.32 19.14 8.04
CA ILE A 325 -10.42 18.20 7.82
C ILE A 325 -11.43 18.85 6.88
N GLN A 326 -11.86 18.13 5.87
CA GLN A 326 -12.95 18.52 4.97
C GLN A 326 -14.02 17.43 4.94
N GLU A 327 -15.28 17.83 5.01
CA GLU A 327 -16.45 16.98 4.84
C GLU A 327 -17.22 17.48 3.62
N ASP A 328 -17.37 16.61 2.59
CA ASP A 328 -18.02 16.97 1.33
C ASP A 328 -17.47 18.28 0.72
N LEU A 329 -16.16 18.44 0.72
CA LEU A 329 -15.44 19.64 0.26
C LEU A 329 -15.65 20.90 1.14
N LEU A 330 -16.30 20.78 2.30
CA LEU A 330 -16.47 21.87 3.26
C LEU A 330 -15.44 21.75 4.38
N ASP A 331 -14.70 22.84 4.60
CA ASP A 331 -13.69 22.91 5.65
C ASP A 331 -14.31 22.81 7.04
N ARG A 332 -13.67 22.01 7.89
CA ARG A 332 -13.98 21.87 9.31
C ARG A 332 -12.83 22.39 10.17
N PRO A 333 -13.06 22.69 11.45
CA PRO A 333 -11.97 22.99 12.36
C PRO A 333 -10.92 21.89 12.36
N GLY A 334 -9.65 22.25 12.12
CA GLY A 334 -8.54 21.31 12.14
C GLY A 334 -8.22 20.81 13.54
N VAL A 335 -7.55 19.66 13.62
CA VAL A 335 -7.12 19.04 14.88
C VAL A 335 -5.61 19.19 15.01
N GLN A 336 -5.14 19.60 16.19
CA GLN A 336 -3.72 19.72 16.47
C GLN A 336 -3.10 18.33 16.69
N VAL A 337 -1.97 18.11 16.05
CA VAL A 337 -1.16 16.89 16.15
C VAL A 337 0.13 17.23 16.89
N ASP A 338 0.35 16.62 18.02
CA ASP A 338 1.57 16.80 18.79
C ASP A 338 2.80 16.27 18.03
N PRO A 339 4.02 16.73 18.37
CA PRO A 339 5.24 16.26 17.73
C PRO A 339 5.37 14.74 17.76
N ILE A 340 5.58 14.14 16.59
CA ILE A 340 5.73 12.69 16.41
C ILE A 340 7.22 12.35 16.35
N PRO A 341 7.76 11.44 17.19
CA PRO A 341 9.14 10.97 17.11
C PRO A 341 9.46 10.31 15.76
N PRO A 342 10.76 10.23 15.37
CA PRO A 342 11.16 9.56 14.13
C PRO A 342 10.71 8.11 14.07
N GLY A 343 10.03 7.73 13.00
CA GLY A 343 9.53 6.37 12.77
C GLY A 343 8.24 6.00 13.53
N ASP A 344 7.80 6.83 14.48
CA ASP A 344 6.61 6.60 15.29
C ASP A 344 5.32 7.05 14.59
N ILE A 345 4.20 6.68 15.19
CA ILE A 345 2.84 7.01 14.73
C ILE A 345 2.09 7.85 15.77
N ALA A 346 1.23 8.73 15.28
CA ALA A 346 0.19 9.36 16.08
C ALA A 346 -1.19 8.93 15.57
N THR A 347 -2.12 8.71 16.50
CA THR A 347 -3.51 8.39 16.20
C THR A 347 -4.40 9.55 16.62
N ILE A 348 -5.09 10.15 15.67
CA ILE A 348 -5.98 11.28 15.88
C ILE A 348 -7.41 10.82 15.71
N ARG A 349 -8.29 11.26 16.64
CA ARG A 349 -9.72 10.96 16.59
C ARG A 349 -10.53 12.22 16.48
N PHE A 350 -11.54 12.19 15.62
CA PHE A 350 -12.52 13.26 15.49
C PHE A 350 -13.88 12.68 15.12
N GLU A 351 -14.92 13.50 15.15
CA GLU A 351 -16.28 13.10 14.83
C GLU A 351 -16.83 13.96 13.71
N SER A 352 -17.56 13.34 12.79
CA SER A 352 -18.33 14.02 11.74
C SER A 352 -19.81 13.69 11.83
N ARG A 353 -20.65 14.56 11.26
CA ARG A 353 -22.10 14.37 11.22
C ARG A 353 -22.64 14.80 9.86
N PHE A 354 -23.24 13.86 9.15
CA PHE A 354 -23.90 14.11 7.88
C PHE A 354 -25.40 14.22 8.09
N GLN A 355 -26.03 15.23 7.46
CA GLN A 355 -27.47 15.47 7.59
C GLN A 355 -28.28 14.66 6.58
N ASN A 356 -27.71 14.41 5.41
CA ASN A 356 -28.35 13.72 4.31
C ASN A 356 -27.89 12.26 4.23
N THR A 357 -28.67 11.44 3.57
CA THR A 357 -28.32 10.09 3.18
C THR A 357 -27.55 10.07 1.86
N GLY A 358 -26.82 8.99 1.61
CA GLY A 358 -26.03 8.80 0.39
C GLY A 358 -24.53 8.79 0.62
N GLY A 359 -23.77 8.90 -0.46
CA GLY A 359 -22.32 8.89 -0.43
C GLY A 359 -21.76 10.23 0.06
N HIS A 360 -20.94 10.20 1.08
CA HIS A 360 -20.22 11.34 1.66
C HIS A 360 -18.73 11.10 1.68
N THR A 361 -17.97 12.19 1.74
CA THR A 361 -16.50 12.15 1.73
C THR A 361 -15.92 12.83 2.95
N VAL A 362 -14.86 12.23 3.50
CA VAL A 362 -14.04 12.84 4.56
C VAL A 362 -12.61 12.84 4.09
N GLN A 363 -12.06 14.03 3.92
CA GLN A 363 -10.68 14.25 3.52
C GLN A 363 -9.91 14.84 4.69
N VAL A 364 -8.69 14.36 4.88
CA VAL A 364 -7.74 14.93 5.84
C VAL A 364 -6.47 15.31 5.12
N GLU A 365 -5.86 16.42 5.54
CA GLU A 365 -4.66 16.97 4.91
C GLU A 365 -3.71 17.52 5.96
N LEU A 366 -2.44 17.13 5.84
CA LEU A 366 -1.32 17.68 6.60
C LEU A 366 -0.73 18.89 5.89
N PRO A 367 -0.04 19.81 6.60
CA PRO A 367 0.71 20.88 5.97
C PRO A 367 1.73 20.34 4.98
N ALA A 368 1.96 21.12 3.92
CA ALA A 368 2.89 20.75 2.85
C ALA A 368 4.29 20.47 3.40
N ASP A 369 4.87 19.36 3.01
CA ASP A 369 6.24 18.97 3.25
C ASP A 369 6.97 18.59 1.93
N ARG A 370 7.99 17.76 1.97
CA ARG A 370 8.75 17.41 0.77
C ARG A 370 8.02 16.49 -0.20
N LEU A 371 7.06 15.69 0.29
CA LEU A 371 6.31 14.75 -0.55
C LEU A 371 4.80 15.03 -0.42
N LEU A 372 4.34 16.01 -1.19
CA LEU A 372 2.97 16.53 -1.13
C LEU A 372 1.88 15.47 -1.34
N LEU A 373 2.21 14.41 -2.05
CA LEU A 373 1.25 13.39 -2.47
C LEU A 373 0.72 12.53 -1.29
N ASP A 374 1.50 12.33 -0.23
CA ASP A 374 1.14 11.48 0.93
C ASP A 374 0.60 12.26 2.13
N ASN A 375 0.55 13.59 2.02
CA ASN A 375 -0.02 14.48 3.04
C ASN A 375 -1.54 14.42 3.10
N GLN A 376 -2.20 13.93 2.06
CA GLN A 376 -3.65 13.94 1.93
C GLN A 376 -4.21 12.53 1.81
N ARG A 377 -5.36 12.29 2.48
CA ARG A 377 -6.11 11.04 2.31
C ARG A 377 -7.61 11.29 2.41
N THR A 378 -8.37 10.57 1.57
CA THR A 378 -9.82 10.66 1.52
C THR A 378 -10.43 9.30 1.83
N ALA A 379 -11.46 9.30 2.67
CA ALA A 379 -12.35 8.18 2.89
C ALA A 379 -13.76 8.50 2.40
N THR A 380 -14.48 7.48 1.96
CA THR A 380 -15.88 7.59 1.58
C THR A 380 -16.74 6.84 2.59
N VAL A 381 -17.94 7.32 2.82
CA VAL A 381 -18.92 6.68 3.69
C VAL A 381 -20.29 6.80 3.07
N GLU A 382 -21.05 5.70 3.07
CA GLU A 382 -22.44 5.71 2.64
C GLU A 382 -23.36 5.82 3.85
N VAL A 383 -24.04 6.94 3.97
CA VAL A 383 -24.92 7.28 5.08
C VAL A 383 -26.34 6.84 4.76
N VAL A 384 -26.94 6.07 5.65
CA VAL A 384 -28.34 5.61 5.56
C VAL A 384 -29.25 6.42 6.48
N ASP A 385 -30.55 6.36 6.26
CA ASP A 385 -31.52 7.05 7.11
C ASP A 385 -31.60 6.40 8.51
N GLU A 386 -31.78 5.10 8.55
CA GLU A 386 -31.83 4.28 9.76
C GLU A 386 -31.11 2.94 9.53
N ALA A 387 -30.50 2.39 10.57
CA ALA A 387 -29.92 1.05 10.56
C ALA A 387 -30.89 0.05 11.15
N GLU A 388 -31.43 -0.86 10.36
CA GLU A 388 -32.39 -1.84 10.83
C GLU A 388 -31.73 -3.01 11.56
N VAL A 389 -32.23 -3.32 12.77
CA VAL A 389 -31.82 -4.45 13.61
C VAL A 389 -32.98 -5.40 13.80
N LEU A 390 -32.84 -6.66 13.37
CA LEU A 390 -33.93 -7.65 13.53
C LEU A 390 -33.86 -8.33 14.89
N VAL A 391 -34.92 -8.24 15.65
CA VAL A 391 -35.08 -8.87 16.97
C VAL A 391 -36.11 -9.96 16.91
N ILE A 392 -35.69 -11.21 17.07
CA ILE A 392 -36.56 -12.40 17.03
C ILE A 392 -36.88 -12.85 18.43
N THR A 393 -38.17 -12.89 18.74
CA THR A 393 -38.67 -13.37 20.02
C THR A 393 -40.03 -14.09 19.85
N THR A 394 -40.32 -15.02 20.75
CA THR A 394 -41.64 -15.69 20.84
C THR A 394 -42.62 -14.96 21.73
N THR A 395 -42.17 -13.96 22.49
CA THR A 395 -42.98 -13.24 23.46
C THR A 395 -43.66 -12.05 22.78
N THR A 396 -44.99 -12.02 22.80
CA THR A 396 -45.82 -11.00 22.13
C THR A 396 -46.06 -9.74 22.97
N ASN A 397 -45.87 -9.81 24.29
CA ASN A 397 -46.12 -8.67 25.19
C ASN A 397 -44.88 -7.75 25.27
N ARG A 398 -44.85 -6.74 24.42
CA ARG A 398 -43.68 -5.82 24.24
C ARG A 398 -43.37 -4.92 25.43
N ASN A 399 -44.36 -4.69 26.33
CA ASN A 399 -44.21 -3.69 27.41
C ASN A 399 -44.00 -4.32 28.81
N SER A 400 -43.77 -5.63 28.89
CA SER A 400 -43.49 -6.28 30.16
C SER A 400 -42.03 -6.07 30.56
N LEU A 401 -41.79 -5.64 31.80
CA LEU A 401 -40.45 -5.50 32.39
C LEU A 401 -39.72 -6.85 32.57
N ASP A 402 -40.37 -7.96 32.30
CA ASP A 402 -39.80 -9.30 32.32
C ASP A 402 -39.46 -9.80 30.90
N ASN A 403 -39.60 -8.94 29.89
CA ASN A 403 -39.40 -9.30 28.50
C ASN A 403 -38.01 -8.89 28.01
N ASP A 404 -37.25 -9.83 27.47
CA ASP A 404 -35.94 -9.62 26.87
C ASP A 404 -35.94 -8.53 25.79
N SER A 405 -36.98 -8.49 24.95
CA SER A 405 -37.06 -7.51 23.86
C SER A 405 -37.16 -6.07 24.35
N PHE A 406 -37.79 -5.82 25.52
CA PHE A 406 -37.87 -4.47 26.08
C PHE A 406 -36.51 -3.89 26.42
N TYR A 407 -35.68 -4.65 27.12
CA TYR A 407 -34.33 -4.19 27.52
C TYR A 407 -33.38 -4.05 26.33
N LEU A 408 -33.46 -4.99 25.39
CA LEU A 408 -32.62 -4.93 24.19
C LEU A 408 -33.00 -3.74 23.30
N THR A 409 -34.28 -3.58 22.97
CA THR A 409 -34.73 -2.49 22.09
C THR A 409 -34.54 -1.13 22.73
N THR A 410 -34.70 -1.00 24.05
CA THR A 410 -34.41 0.23 24.79
C THR A 410 -32.91 0.55 24.79
N ALA A 411 -32.03 -0.44 24.84
CA ALA A 411 -30.58 -0.23 24.73
C ALA A 411 -30.18 0.19 23.33
N LEU A 412 -30.73 -0.44 22.30
CA LEU A 412 -30.46 -0.14 20.89
C LEU A 412 -31.01 1.24 20.47
N ASN A 413 -32.22 1.57 20.93
CA ASN A 413 -32.88 2.84 20.61
C ASN A 413 -33.58 3.41 21.86
N PRO A 414 -32.88 4.20 22.68
CA PRO A 414 -33.42 4.79 23.90
C PRO A 414 -34.44 5.90 23.66
N GLY A 415 -34.75 6.22 22.40
CA GLY A 415 -35.73 7.25 22.03
C GLY A 415 -35.09 8.65 21.84
N THR A 416 -35.90 9.69 22.02
CA THR A 416 -35.53 11.07 21.64
C THR A 416 -34.35 11.69 22.38
N SER A 417 -33.91 11.09 23.49
CA SER A 417 -32.82 11.65 24.31
C SER A 417 -31.40 11.33 23.79
N ALA A 418 -31.25 10.26 23.00
CA ALA A 418 -29.97 9.87 22.41
C ALA A 418 -30.23 9.13 21.08
N ALA A 419 -30.03 9.83 19.98
CA ALA A 419 -30.17 9.23 18.67
C ALA A 419 -29.03 8.24 18.42
N THR A 420 -29.32 6.94 18.36
CA THR A 420 -28.37 5.90 18.00
C THR A 420 -28.38 5.60 16.50
N GLY A 421 -29.43 6.04 15.80
CA GLY A 421 -29.65 5.71 14.38
C GLY A 421 -30.14 4.27 14.17
N LEU A 422 -30.27 3.48 15.23
CA LEU A 422 -30.69 2.09 15.16
C LEU A 422 -32.21 1.97 15.23
N ARG A 423 -32.80 1.13 14.40
CA ARG A 423 -34.24 0.82 14.38
C ARG A 423 -34.48 -0.66 14.64
N PRO A 424 -34.70 -1.06 15.90
CA PRO A 424 -34.98 -2.44 16.21
C PRO A 424 -36.41 -2.83 15.75
N ARG A 425 -36.50 -3.89 14.95
CA ARG A 425 -37.71 -4.47 14.44
C ARG A 425 -37.98 -5.83 15.12
N ILE A 426 -39.03 -5.93 15.88
CA ILE A 426 -39.38 -7.14 16.62
C ILE A 426 -40.31 -8.02 15.78
N GLU A 427 -39.90 -9.26 15.54
CA GLU A 427 -40.62 -10.23 14.73
C GLU A 427 -40.60 -11.62 15.38
N PRO A 428 -41.59 -12.49 15.06
CA PRO A 428 -41.58 -13.87 15.50
C PRO A 428 -40.58 -14.71 14.68
N PRO A 429 -40.17 -15.91 15.17
CA PRO A 429 -39.21 -16.78 14.48
C PRO A 429 -39.56 -17.13 13.02
N LYS A 430 -40.87 -17.15 12.69
CA LYS A 430 -41.33 -17.38 11.31
C LYS A 430 -40.84 -16.32 10.33
N ALA A 431 -40.56 -15.12 10.79
CA ALA A 431 -40.07 -14.01 9.95
C ALA A 431 -38.72 -14.33 9.30
N LEU A 432 -37.88 -15.19 9.90
CA LEU A 432 -36.60 -15.62 9.32
C LEU A 432 -36.74 -16.33 7.96
N THR A 433 -37.94 -16.82 7.63
CA THR A 433 -38.23 -17.50 6.35
C THR A 433 -38.91 -16.60 5.32
N THR A 434 -39.35 -15.41 5.72
CA THR A 434 -40.17 -14.52 4.87
C THR A 434 -39.51 -13.18 4.60
N LEU A 435 -38.64 -12.75 5.48
CA LEU A 435 -37.88 -11.48 5.32
C LEU A 435 -36.57 -11.73 4.61
N ASP A 436 -36.15 -10.76 3.83
CA ASP A 436 -34.75 -10.68 3.35
C ASP A 436 -33.89 -10.22 4.52
N LEU A 437 -33.09 -11.15 5.07
CA LEU A 437 -32.20 -10.85 6.19
C LEU A 437 -31.06 -9.89 5.81
N ASN A 438 -30.77 -9.75 4.51
CA ASN A 438 -29.72 -8.84 4.04
C ASN A 438 -30.09 -7.36 4.21
N THR A 439 -31.30 -7.01 4.51
CA THR A 439 -31.71 -5.63 4.82
C THR A 439 -31.35 -5.20 6.25
N PHE A 440 -31.02 -6.15 7.14
CA PHE A 440 -30.74 -5.90 8.55
C PHE A 440 -29.22 -5.91 8.82
N ASP A 441 -28.74 -5.00 9.65
CA ASP A 441 -27.32 -4.94 10.04
C ASP A 441 -26.93 -6.08 10.99
N SER A 442 -27.87 -6.51 11.84
CA SER A 442 -27.69 -7.67 12.72
C SER A 442 -29.02 -8.37 13.02
N VAL A 443 -28.94 -9.62 13.46
CA VAL A 443 -30.10 -10.43 13.87
C VAL A 443 -29.92 -10.92 15.31
N TRP A 444 -30.87 -10.61 16.19
CA TRP A 444 -30.81 -10.94 17.61
C TRP A 444 -31.97 -11.92 17.98
N LEU A 445 -31.62 -13.08 18.52
CA LEU A 445 -32.57 -14.10 18.93
C LEU A 445 -32.63 -14.14 20.46
N LEU A 446 -33.83 -13.88 21.03
CA LEU A 446 -34.05 -13.74 22.45
C LEU A 446 -34.88 -14.90 22.98
N ASP A 447 -34.24 -15.78 23.74
CA ASP A 447 -34.83 -16.97 24.40
C ASP A 447 -35.75 -17.77 23.46
N VAL A 448 -35.30 -17.98 22.22
CA VAL A 448 -36.04 -18.74 21.22
C VAL A 448 -35.91 -20.24 21.53
N PRO A 449 -37.05 -20.98 21.76
CA PRO A 449 -36.99 -22.36 22.17
C PRO A 449 -36.23 -23.26 21.18
N ARG A 450 -36.61 -23.18 19.92
CA ARG A 450 -35.99 -23.89 18.80
C ARG A 450 -36.33 -23.19 17.49
N LEU A 451 -35.48 -23.39 16.50
CA LEU A 451 -35.74 -23.01 15.12
C LEU A 451 -35.94 -24.25 14.25
N ASP A 452 -36.84 -24.16 13.29
CA ASP A 452 -36.99 -25.17 12.26
C ASP A 452 -35.87 -25.08 11.23
N ALA A 453 -35.53 -26.17 10.55
CA ALA A 453 -34.46 -26.21 9.54
C ALA A 453 -34.67 -25.17 8.42
N THR A 454 -35.90 -24.83 8.09
CA THR A 454 -36.29 -23.80 7.12
C THR A 454 -35.88 -22.38 7.56
N ALA A 455 -35.81 -22.10 8.86
CA ALA A 455 -35.39 -20.82 9.43
C ALA A 455 -33.89 -20.77 9.71
N ILE A 456 -33.27 -21.93 10.02
CA ILE A 456 -31.84 -22.01 10.30
C ILE A 456 -31.01 -21.69 9.03
N ARG A 457 -31.41 -22.23 7.89
CA ARG A 457 -30.67 -22.07 6.65
C ARG A 457 -30.52 -20.60 6.21
N PRO A 458 -31.55 -19.78 6.08
CA PRO A 458 -31.41 -18.36 5.76
C PRO A 458 -30.57 -17.60 6.79
N LEU A 459 -30.68 -17.96 8.08
CA LEU A 459 -29.87 -17.34 9.14
C LEU A 459 -28.39 -17.68 9.02
N GLU A 460 -28.05 -18.93 8.67
CA GLU A 460 -26.68 -19.33 8.40
C GLU A 460 -26.11 -18.71 7.12
N ASP A 461 -26.92 -18.61 6.06
CA ASP A 461 -26.52 -17.99 4.81
C ASP A 461 -26.29 -16.50 5.02
N TYR A 462 -27.13 -15.81 5.79
CA TYR A 462 -26.90 -14.44 6.23
C TYR A 462 -25.57 -14.28 6.97
N ALA A 463 -25.27 -15.16 7.94
CA ALA A 463 -24.03 -15.11 8.69
C ALA A 463 -22.81 -15.43 7.80
N ARG A 464 -22.91 -16.42 6.88
CA ARG A 464 -21.80 -16.72 5.93
C ARG A 464 -21.45 -15.53 5.05
N ASN A 465 -22.44 -14.70 4.72
CA ASN A 465 -22.26 -13.51 3.87
C ASN A 465 -21.82 -12.24 4.64
N GLY A 466 -21.47 -12.37 5.92
CA GLY A 466 -20.96 -11.26 6.73
C GLY A 466 -21.91 -10.75 7.80
N GLY A 467 -23.11 -11.31 7.92
CA GLY A 467 -24.08 -10.92 8.94
C GLY A 467 -23.67 -11.33 10.35
N GLY A 468 -24.02 -10.52 11.34
CA GLY A 468 -23.86 -10.80 12.76
C GLY A 468 -25.14 -11.37 13.39
N VAL A 469 -25.01 -12.50 14.08
CA VAL A 469 -26.15 -13.12 14.75
C VAL A 469 -25.87 -13.26 16.25
N VAL A 470 -26.75 -12.70 17.08
CA VAL A 470 -26.63 -12.73 18.54
C VAL A 470 -27.73 -13.61 19.15
N PHE A 471 -27.35 -14.47 20.06
CA PHE A 471 -28.25 -15.35 20.82
C PHE A 471 -28.22 -14.96 22.30
N PHE A 472 -29.38 -14.70 22.87
CA PHE A 472 -29.62 -14.74 24.31
C PHE A 472 -30.39 -15.97 24.64
N VAL A 473 -29.85 -16.81 25.50
CA VAL A 473 -30.52 -18.03 25.96
C VAL A 473 -31.27 -17.79 27.27
N GLY A 474 -32.31 -18.52 27.49
CA GLY A 474 -33.16 -18.33 28.67
C GLY A 474 -33.94 -19.58 29.06
N PRO A 475 -34.98 -19.42 29.90
CA PRO A 475 -35.75 -20.53 30.42
C PRO A 475 -36.54 -21.34 29.36
N ASN A 476 -36.87 -20.72 28.21
CA ASN A 476 -37.56 -21.40 27.13
C ASN A 476 -36.62 -22.12 26.14
N THR A 477 -35.35 -21.88 26.22
CA THR A 477 -34.30 -22.40 25.27
C THR A 477 -34.21 -23.93 25.37
N ASP A 478 -34.55 -24.64 24.29
CA ASP A 478 -34.30 -26.10 24.18
C ASP A 478 -32.85 -26.35 23.78
N TYR A 479 -31.98 -26.53 24.79
CA TYR A 479 -30.54 -26.72 24.59
C TYR A 479 -30.21 -27.96 23.74
N LYS A 480 -31.06 -29.02 23.81
CA LYS A 480 -30.87 -30.25 23.00
C LYS A 480 -31.14 -29.96 21.53
N ALA A 481 -32.20 -29.21 21.23
CA ALA A 481 -32.51 -28.82 19.86
C ALA A 481 -31.39 -27.92 19.29
N ILE A 482 -30.88 -26.93 20.06
CA ILE A 482 -29.78 -26.07 19.65
C ILE A 482 -28.52 -26.88 19.37
N ASN A 483 -28.15 -27.81 20.26
CA ASN A 483 -26.95 -28.65 20.05
C ASN A 483 -27.06 -29.46 18.76
N ASN A 484 -28.20 -30.01 18.46
CA ASN A 484 -28.41 -30.89 17.30
C ASN A 484 -28.50 -30.12 15.98
N SER A 485 -29.15 -28.94 15.98
CA SER A 485 -29.47 -28.24 14.74
C SER A 485 -28.58 -27.02 14.43
N MET A 486 -28.08 -26.34 15.47
CA MET A 486 -27.36 -25.06 15.31
C MET A 486 -25.90 -25.11 15.76
N PHE A 487 -25.53 -25.95 16.74
CA PHE A 487 -24.15 -26.16 17.13
C PHE A 487 -23.48 -27.22 16.22
N ARG A 488 -24.12 -28.38 16.01
CA ARG A 488 -23.70 -29.47 15.10
C ARG A 488 -22.21 -29.84 15.24
N ALA A 489 -21.81 -30.19 16.46
CA ALA A 489 -20.42 -30.53 16.81
C ALA A 489 -19.38 -29.43 16.46
N GLY A 490 -19.81 -28.19 16.40
CA GLY A 490 -18.94 -27.04 16.08
C GLY A 490 -19.02 -26.55 14.65
N GLU A 491 -19.74 -27.23 13.75
CA GLU A 491 -19.91 -26.80 12.36
C GLU A 491 -21.06 -25.79 12.16
N GLY A 492 -21.90 -25.61 13.17
CA GLY A 492 -23.04 -24.71 13.09
C GLY A 492 -22.75 -23.29 13.54
N LEU A 493 -23.77 -22.43 13.37
CA LEU A 493 -23.70 -21.02 13.69
C LEU A 493 -23.64 -20.75 15.21
N PHE A 494 -24.27 -21.61 16.03
CA PHE A 494 -24.25 -21.44 17.48
C PHE A 494 -22.86 -21.80 18.05
N PRO A 495 -22.23 -20.92 18.85
CA PRO A 495 -20.79 -21.04 19.17
C PRO A 495 -20.38 -22.25 20.03
N VAL A 496 -21.22 -22.68 21.00
CA VAL A 496 -20.84 -23.67 22.02
C VAL A 496 -21.96 -24.69 22.32
N PRO A 497 -21.63 -25.93 22.70
CA PRO A 497 -22.67 -26.92 23.10
C PRO A 497 -23.20 -26.61 24.49
N LEU A 498 -24.51 -26.67 24.65
CA LEU A 498 -25.23 -26.36 25.90
C LEU A 498 -25.48 -27.62 26.71
N ALA A 499 -25.37 -27.54 28.06
CA ALA A 499 -25.66 -28.66 28.98
C ALA A 499 -26.90 -28.46 29.83
N GLY A 500 -27.57 -27.30 29.79
CA GLY A 500 -28.74 -26.95 30.56
C GLY A 500 -28.51 -25.80 31.55
N ALA A 501 -29.58 -25.28 32.11
CA ALA A 501 -29.56 -24.15 33.04
C ALA A 501 -29.02 -24.55 34.42
N VAL A 502 -28.13 -23.73 34.99
CA VAL A 502 -27.44 -23.95 36.27
C VAL A 502 -27.41 -22.65 37.08
N ASP A 503 -27.61 -22.74 38.39
CA ASP A 503 -27.50 -21.60 39.30
C ASP A 503 -26.01 -21.30 39.57
N LEU A 504 -25.65 -20.01 39.57
CA LEU A 504 -24.28 -19.56 39.91
C LEU A 504 -24.15 -19.46 41.42
N LEU A 505 -23.55 -20.46 42.05
CA LEU A 505 -23.36 -20.49 43.50
C LEU A 505 -22.43 -19.35 43.92
N LYS A 506 -22.78 -18.63 45.01
CA LYS A 506 -21.90 -17.57 45.58
C LYS A 506 -20.64 -18.20 46.15
N ASP A 507 -19.54 -17.52 45.95
CA ASP A 507 -18.24 -17.90 46.55
C ASP A 507 -18.29 -17.61 48.04
N GLN A 508 -18.25 -18.67 48.85
CA GLN A 508 -18.28 -18.55 50.31
C GLN A 508 -16.94 -17.97 50.89
N GLN A 509 -15.83 -18.07 50.13
CA GLN A 509 -14.54 -17.58 50.56
C GLN A 509 -14.36 -16.10 50.18
N ASN A 510 -14.99 -15.65 49.09
CA ASN A 510 -14.94 -14.27 48.62
C ASN A 510 -16.30 -13.78 48.13
N PRO A 511 -17.23 -13.51 49.08
CA PRO A 511 -18.61 -13.14 48.73
C PRO A 511 -18.75 -11.82 47.94
N ASN A 512 -17.69 -10.99 47.95
CA ASN A 512 -17.65 -9.71 47.22
C ASN A 512 -16.93 -9.81 45.87
N ALA A 513 -16.52 -11.02 45.45
CA ALA A 513 -15.93 -11.18 44.12
C ALA A 513 -16.99 -10.91 43.04
N PRO A 514 -16.65 -10.18 41.95
CA PRO A 514 -17.56 -9.97 40.84
C PRO A 514 -18.02 -11.30 40.23
N ASP A 515 -19.29 -11.38 39.85
CA ASP A 515 -19.84 -12.57 39.19
C ASP A 515 -19.29 -12.76 37.78
N ILE A 516 -18.83 -11.69 37.14
CA ILE A 516 -18.32 -11.69 35.77
C ILE A 516 -16.90 -11.13 35.69
N THR A 517 -16.18 -11.57 34.69
CA THR A 517 -14.85 -11.06 34.32
C THR A 517 -14.87 -10.76 32.82
N ALA A 518 -14.41 -9.57 32.44
CA ALA A 518 -14.28 -9.18 31.04
C ALA A 518 -12.92 -9.65 30.50
N GLU A 519 -12.92 -10.22 29.32
CA GLU A 519 -11.72 -10.54 28.57
C GLU A 519 -11.23 -9.30 27.78
N ASP A 520 -10.03 -9.39 27.20
CA ASP A 520 -9.47 -8.28 26.38
C ASP A 520 -10.16 -8.23 25.02
N HIS A 521 -11.30 -7.54 24.98
CA HIS A 521 -12.10 -7.38 23.78
C HIS A 521 -12.79 -6.00 23.74
N PRO A 522 -12.80 -5.30 22.54
CA PRO A 522 -13.40 -3.96 22.44
C PRO A 522 -14.86 -3.86 22.91
N VAL A 523 -15.68 -4.86 22.60
CA VAL A 523 -17.12 -4.89 22.98
C VAL A 523 -17.33 -4.77 24.49
N VAL A 524 -16.42 -5.32 25.27
CA VAL A 524 -16.52 -5.35 26.76
C VAL A 524 -15.50 -4.46 27.44
N ALA A 525 -14.85 -3.58 26.70
CA ALA A 525 -13.77 -2.71 27.22
C ALA A 525 -14.23 -1.84 28.41
N ILE A 526 -15.49 -1.40 28.44
CA ILE A 526 -16.07 -0.67 29.59
C ILE A 526 -16.03 -1.47 30.90
N LEU A 527 -16.03 -2.79 30.80
CA LEU A 527 -15.98 -3.71 31.94
C LEU A 527 -14.53 -4.12 32.28
N SER A 528 -13.51 -3.63 31.59
CA SER A 528 -12.11 -3.96 31.83
C SER A 528 -11.57 -3.26 33.06
N GLY A 529 -10.53 -3.85 33.67
CA GLY A 529 -9.82 -3.28 34.83
C GLY A 529 -10.10 -3.98 36.17
N ARG A 530 -9.12 -3.94 37.08
CA ARG A 530 -9.13 -4.70 38.34
C ARG A 530 -10.12 -4.20 39.38
N ARG A 531 -10.58 -2.95 39.30
CA ARG A 531 -11.56 -2.32 40.21
C ARG A 531 -12.56 -1.55 39.35
N ASN A 532 -13.48 -2.26 38.75
CA ASN A 532 -14.51 -1.69 37.90
C ASN A 532 -15.87 -1.76 38.59
N PRO A 533 -16.46 -0.61 39.00
CA PRO A 533 -17.73 -0.60 39.71
C PRO A 533 -18.89 -1.17 38.87
N PHE A 534 -18.76 -1.17 37.56
CA PHE A 534 -19.76 -1.77 36.68
C PHE A 534 -19.75 -3.30 36.78
N LEU A 535 -18.57 -3.93 36.96
CA LEU A 535 -18.48 -5.38 37.21
C LEU A 535 -19.09 -5.77 38.55
N ASP A 536 -18.79 -5.02 39.62
CA ASP A 536 -19.23 -5.31 40.98
C ASP A 536 -20.75 -5.23 41.14
N ALA A 537 -21.41 -4.45 40.27
CA ALA A 537 -22.87 -4.27 40.31
C ALA A 537 -23.65 -5.34 39.51
N VAL A 538 -22.99 -6.17 38.71
CA VAL A 538 -23.65 -7.24 37.95
C VAL A 538 -23.71 -8.52 38.78
N ASN A 539 -24.93 -8.99 39.02
CA ASN A 539 -25.19 -10.30 39.65
C ASN A 539 -25.79 -11.24 38.62
N ILE A 540 -25.27 -12.46 38.55
CA ILE A 540 -25.74 -13.55 37.72
C ILE A 540 -26.27 -14.64 38.66
N ASP A 541 -27.56 -14.83 38.67
CA ASP A 541 -28.22 -15.89 39.49
C ASP A 541 -28.19 -17.23 38.77
N ARG A 542 -28.43 -17.21 37.44
CA ARG A 542 -28.52 -18.42 36.62
C ARG A 542 -27.94 -18.21 35.24
N TYR A 543 -27.39 -19.28 34.68
CA TYR A 543 -26.83 -19.28 33.32
C TYR A 543 -27.00 -20.64 32.65
N MET A 544 -26.90 -20.70 31.32
CA MET A 544 -26.86 -21.94 30.56
C MET A 544 -25.41 -22.46 30.55
N ALA A 545 -25.21 -23.64 31.16
CA ALA A 545 -23.86 -24.23 31.20
C ALA A 545 -23.45 -24.79 29.83
N VAL A 546 -22.19 -24.74 29.55
CA VAL A 546 -21.55 -25.42 28.41
C VAL A 546 -21.17 -26.83 28.83
N GLU A 547 -21.23 -27.78 27.92
CA GLU A 547 -20.80 -29.17 28.17
C GLU A 547 -19.37 -29.23 28.75
N ARG A 548 -19.19 -29.95 29.86
CA ARG A 548 -17.91 -30.02 30.60
C ARG A 548 -16.76 -30.62 29.78
N THR A 549 -17.11 -31.48 28.83
CA THR A 549 -16.16 -32.17 27.96
C THR A 549 -15.75 -31.30 26.77
N TYR A 550 -16.43 -30.18 26.54
CA TYR A 550 -16.15 -29.28 25.42
C TYR A 550 -14.84 -28.53 25.63
N GLN A 551 -13.93 -28.73 24.71
CA GLN A 551 -12.70 -27.95 24.56
C GLN A 551 -12.70 -27.37 23.16
N PRO A 552 -12.69 -26.01 23.01
CA PRO A 552 -12.62 -25.40 21.69
C PRO A 552 -11.30 -25.76 21.01
N SER A 553 -11.36 -26.14 19.73
CA SER A 553 -10.18 -26.30 18.92
C SER A 553 -9.46 -24.95 18.79
N ALA A 554 -8.13 -24.93 18.74
CA ALA A 554 -7.33 -23.72 18.51
C ALA A 554 -7.74 -23.03 17.20
N ASP A 555 -8.16 -23.81 16.20
CA ASP A 555 -8.53 -23.30 14.86
C ASP A 555 -10.01 -22.87 14.78
N SER A 556 -10.79 -23.05 15.87
CA SER A 556 -12.22 -22.70 15.86
C SER A 556 -12.53 -21.20 15.79
N GLY A 557 -11.55 -20.36 16.08
CA GLY A 557 -11.72 -18.92 16.17
C GLY A 557 -12.61 -18.44 17.32
N LEU A 558 -13.04 -19.37 18.22
CA LEU A 558 -13.88 -19.03 19.37
C LEU A 558 -13.15 -18.08 20.31
N ARG A 559 -13.78 -16.95 20.64
CA ARG A 559 -13.25 -15.98 21.62
C ARG A 559 -14.24 -15.82 22.77
N ARG A 560 -13.70 -15.69 23.97
CA ARG A 560 -14.47 -15.32 25.14
C ARG A 560 -14.59 -13.80 25.19
N LEU A 561 -15.82 -13.32 25.44
CA LEU A 561 -16.09 -11.93 25.75
C LEU A 561 -16.19 -11.73 27.27
N LEU A 562 -16.99 -12.57 27.91
CA LEU A 562 -17.23 -12.55 29.34
C LEU A 562 -17.10 -13.97 29.92
N SER A 563 -16.46 -14.07 31.06
CA SER A 563 -16.35 -15.28 31.87
C SER A 563 -17.07 -15.10 33.20
N LEU A 564 -17.66 -16.16 33.73
CA LEU A 564 -18.23 -16.19 35.08
C LEU A 564 -17.12 -16.41 36.11
N ARG A 565 -17.34 -16.04 37.40
CA ARG A 565 -16.40 -16.27 38.51
C ARG A 565 -15.97 -17.75 38.68
N ASN A 566 -16.80 -18.70 38.27
CA ASN A 566 -16.47 -20.13 38.23
C ASN A 566 -15.71 -20.55 36.94
N LYS A 567 -15.22 -19.58 36.17
CA LYS A 567 -14.46 -19.72 34.91
C LYS A 567 -15.27 -20.33 33.74
N ASN A 568 -16.59 -20.48 33.88
CA ASN A 568 -17.44 -20.86 32.79
C ASN A 568 -17.67 -19.66 31.84
N PHE A 569 -18.12 -19.95 30.64
CA PHE A 569 -18.49 -18.93 29.65
C PHE A 569 -19.75 -18.19 30.07
N LEU A 570 -19.82 -16.87 29.91
CA LEU A 570 -21.05 -16.09 29.95
C LEU A 570 -21.37 -15.51 28.59
N ALA A 571 -20.37 -14.97 27.89
CA ALA A 571 -20.54 -14.50 26.52
C ALA A 571 -19.36 -14.95 25.66
N VAL A 572 -19.64 -15.43 24.45
CA VAL A 572 -18.65 -15.93 23.50
C VAL A 572 -19.03 -15.54 22.09
N GLU A 573 -18.02 -15.36 21.25
CA GLU A 573 -18.18 -15.17 19.82
C GLU A 573 -17.42 -16.24 19.03
N LYS A 574 -17.92 -16.55 17.84
CA LYS A 574 -17.30 -17.50 16.90
C LYS A 574 -17.52 -17.03 15.48
N PRO A 575 -16.46 -16.94 14.66
CA PRO A 575 -16.60 -16.67 13.23
C PRO A 575 -17.44 -17.75 12.53
N PHE A 576 -18.27 -17.33 11.58
CA PHE A 576 -19.06 -18.22 10.74
C PHE A 576 -19.12 -17.68 9.32
N GLY A 577 -18.31 -18.23 8.42
CA GLY A 577 -18.06 -17.65 7.09
C GLY A 577 -17.39 -16.29 7.20
N LYS A 578 -17.98 -15.27 6.56
CA LYS A 578 -17.51 -13.87 6.65
C LYS A 578 -18.09 -13.12 7.86
N GLY A 579 -19.11 -13.69 8.53
CA GLY A 579 -19.79 -13.08 9.67
C GLY A 579 -19.48 -13.76 11.00
N MET A 580 -20.38 -13.60 11.97
CA MET A 580 -20.13 -13.95 13.36
C MET A 580 -21.39 -14.48 14.05
N GLY A 581 -21.25 -15.53 14.86
CA GLY A 581 -22.22 -15.95 15.85
C GLY A 581 -21.77 -15.54 17.25
N VAL A 582 -22.60 -14.81 18.00
CA VAL A 582 -22.33 -14.41 19.37
C VAL A 582 -23.41 -15.01 20.28
N THR A 583 -23.05 -15.53 21.43
CA THR A 583 -24.05 -16.01 22.39
C THR A 583 -23.78 -15.50 23.80
N PHE A 584 -24.84 -15.02 24.44
CA PHE A 584 -24.90 -14.76 25.87
C PHE A 584 -25.65 -15.92 26.54
N LEU A 585 -24.97 -16.55 27.49
CA LEU A 585 -25.48 -17.74 28.19
C LEU A 585 -26.39 -17.38 29.38
N SER A 586 -27.00 -16.21 29.34
CA SER A 586 -28.01 -15.71 30.27
C SER A 586 -29.04 -14.88 29.53
N THR A 587 -30.12 -14.45 30.22
CA THR A 587 -31.23 -13.67 29.62
C THR A 587 -30.84 -12.21 29.38
N ALA A 588 -31.43 -11.57 28.39
CA ALA A 588 -31.33 -10.13 28.20
C ALA A 588 -32.19 -9.36 29.24
N ALA A 589 -33.33 -9.91 29.64
CA ALA A 589 -34.13 -9.40 30.76
C ALA A 589 -33.52 -9.81 32.10
N PRO A 590 -33.87 -9.10 33.20
CA PRO A 590 -33.43 -9.43 34.55
C PRO A 590 -34.14 -10.65 35.14
N THR A 591 -34.25 -11.73 34.38
CA THR A 591 -34.85 -13.01 34.79
C THR A 591 -33.81 -13.93 35.44
N TRP A 592 -32.61 -13.99 34.87
CA TRP A 592 -31.49 -14.78 35.37
C TRP A 592 -30.32 -13.94 35.89
N ASN A 593 -30.38 -12.61 35.74
CA ASN A 593 -29.39 -11.66 36.15
C ASN A 593 -30.02 -10.27 36.37
N ASN A 594 -29.25 -9.31 36.92
CA ASN A 594 -29.74 -7.95 37.15
C ASN A 594 -29.16 -6.93 36.17
N TRP A 595 -28.37 -7.35 35.21
CA TRP A 595 -27.48 -6.47 34.43
C TRP A 595 -28.25 -5.38 33.68
N ALA A 596 -29.25 -5.75 32.90
CA ALA A 596 -30.01 -4.81 32.09
C ALA A 596 -30.87 -3.80 32.90
N ARG A 597 -31.25 -4.12 34.13
CA ARG A 597 -32.09 -3.24 34.97
C ARG A 597 -31.32 -2.14 35.69
N ASN A 598 -30.16 -2.47 36.23
CA ASN A 598 -29.48 -1.62 37.22
C ASN A 598 -28.10 -1.15 36.84
N ASN A 599 -27.59 -1.50 35.65
CA ASN A 599 -26.21 -1.22 35.29
C ASN A 599 -26.11 -0.57 33.90
N PRO A 600 -25.64 0.69 33.82
CA PRO A 600 -25.53 1.40 32.53
C PRO A 600 -24.54 0.74 31.53
N SER A 601 -23.61 -0.11 32.00
CA SER A 601 -22.73 -0.87 31.12
C SER A 601 -23.45 -1.81 30.17
N TRP A 602 -24.72 -2.20 30.49
CA TRP A 602 -25.56 -2.96 29.59
C TRP A 602 -25.75 -2.26 28.25
N VAL A 603 -26.16 -1.00 28.29
CA VAL A 603 -26.41 -0.20 27.08
C VAL A 603 -25.12 -0.08 26.27
N VAL A 604 -23.99 0.21 26.94
CA VAL A 604 -22.71 0.36 26.25
C VAL A 604 -22.26 -0.94 25.59
N VAL A 605 -22.36 -2.08 26.29
CA VAL A 605 -21.97 -3.38 25.74
C VAL A 605 -22.85 -3.77 24.54
N ILE A 606 -24.17 -3.53 24.62
CA ILE A 606 -25.09 -3.82 23.50
C ILE A 606 -24.77 -2.95 22.29
N LEU A 607 -24.53 -1.65 22.47
CA LEU A 607 -24.18 -0.73 21.38
C LEU A 607 -22.81 -1.04 20.80
N GLU A 608 -21.82 -1.37 21.62
CA GLU A 608 -20.50 -1.78 21.12
C GLU A 608 -20.54 -3.12 20.38
N LEU A 609 -21.39 -4.06 20.84
CA LEU A 609 -21.61 -5.32 20.13
C LEU A 609 -22.26 -5.05 18.76
N GLU A 610 -23.30 -4.23 18.71
CA GLU A 610 -23.93 -3.85 17.44
C GLU A 610 -22.91 -3.20 16.48
N ARG A 611 -22.10 -2.27 16.97
CA ARG A 611 -21.01 -1.67 16.18
C ARG A 611 -20.00 -2.70 15.68
N HIS A 612 -19.67 -3.69 16.52
CA HIS A 612 -18.73 -4.76 16.15
C HIS A 612 -19.31 -5.62 15.02
N LEU A 613 -20.59 -5.98 15.08
CA LEU A 613 -21.27 -6.77 14.06
C LEU A 613 -21.49 -6.01 12.75
N ALA A 614 -21.89 -4.74 12.83
CA ALA A 614 -22.07 -3.88 11.67
C ALA A 614 -20.76 -3.69 10.86
N ARG A 615 -19.61 -3.65 11.55
CA ARG A 615 -18.29 -3.62 10.89
C ARG A 615 -18.04 -4.82 9.99
N LEU A 616 -18.41 -6.02 10.43
CA LEU A 616 -18.18 -7.25 9.66
C LEU A 616 -18.98 -7.23 8.36
N ARG A 617 -20.16 -6.66 8.38
CA ARG A 617 -21.04 -6.57 7.24
C ARG A 617 -20.65 -5.46 6.27
N ARG A 618 -20.33 -4.29 6.80
CA ARG A 618 -19.98 -3.09 6.04
C ARG A 618 -18.46 -2.91 6.03
N GLN A 619 -17.73 -3.89 5.51
CA GLN A 619 -16.29 -3.70 5.26
C GLN A 619 -16.13 -2.63 4.18
N TYR A 620 -15.87 -1.39 4.59
CA TYR A 620 -15.36 -0.37 3.69
C TYR A 620 -14.00 -0.86 3.18
N LYS A 621 -14.00 -1.44 1.98
CA LYS A 621 -12.78 -1.94 1.36
C LYS A 621 -11.92 -0.72 1.00
N THR A 622 -10.86 -0.48 1.73
CA THR A 622 -9.78 0.37 1.24
C THR A 622 -9.15 -0.36 0.06
N ILE A 623 -9.41 0.12 -1.14
CA ILE A 623 -8.86 -0.44 -2.36
C ILE A 623 -7.51 0.22 -2.59
N LEU A 624 -6.47 -0.59 -2.75
CA LEU A 624 -5.15 -0.11 -3.09
C LEU A 624 -5.07 0.22 -4.58
N ILE A 625 -4.28 1.23 -4.90
CA ILE A 625 -4.03 1.63 -6.29
C ILE A 625 -3.51 0.44 -7.10
N GLY A 626 -4.11 0.22 -8.27
CA GLY A 626 -3.83 -0.92 -9.16
C GLY A 626 -4.56 -2.21 -8.77
N GLN A 627 -5.42 -2.20 -7.76
CA GLN A 627 -6.35 -3.30 -7.50
C GLN A 627 -7.68 -3.03 -8.21
N PRO A 628 -8.31 -4.04 -8.82
CA PRO A 628 -9.60 -3.86 -9.47
C PRO A 628 -10.69 -3.48 -8.46
N ILE A 629 -11.60 -2.60 -8.89
CA ILE A 629 -12.83 -2.30 -8.17
C ILE A 629 -13.90 -3.24 -8.71
N GLU A 630 -14.42 -4.11 -7.87
CA GLU A 630 -15.50 -5.04 -8.22
C GLU A 630 -16.80 -4.62 -7.52
N ILE A 631 -17.86 -4.50 -8.30
CA ILE A 631 -19.20 -4.13 -7.83
C ILE A 631 -20.13 -5.28 -8.16
N ASP A 632 -20.70 -5.91 -7.11
CA ASP A 632 -21.72 -6.93 -7.25
C ASP A 632 -23.06 -6.29 -7.61
N LEU A 633 -23.77 -6.89 -8.56
CA LEU A 633 -25.05 -6.43 -9.08
C LEU A 633 -26.15 -7.45 -8.85
N GLU A 634 -27.36 -6.98 -8.56
CA GLU A 634 -28.53 -7.83 -8.42
C GLU A 634 -29.09 -8.21 -9.80
N GLN A 635 -29.15 -9.51 -10.08
CA GLN A 635 -29.70 -10.02 -11.34
C GLN A 635 -31.18 -9.65 -11.48
N GLY A 636 -31.51 -8.98 -12.59
CA GLY A 636 -32.89 -8.61 -12.95
C GLY A 636 -33.37 -7.26 -12.36
N ILE A 637 -32.57 -6.61 -11.54
CA ILE A 637 -32.83 -5.29 -10.97
C ILE A 637 -31.89 -4.27 -11.61
N ASP A 638 -30.60 -4.57 -11.63
CA ASP A 638 -29.57 -3.66 -12.14
C ASP A 638 -29.36 -3.84 -13.63
N ARG A 639 -29.01 -2.74 -14.31
CA ARG A 639 -28.54 -2.78 -15.71
C ARG A 639 -27.16 -3.38 -15.76
N VAL A 640 -26.88 -4.01 -16.90
CA VAL A 640 -25.57 -4.63 -17.17
C VAL A 640 -24.51 -3.58 -17.51
N ASP A 641 -24.92 -2.39 -18.00
CA ASP A 641 -24.03 -1.30 -18.36
C ASP A 641 -23.85 -0.34 -17.19
N ILE A 642 -22.61 -0.12 -16.79
CA ILE A 642 -22.24 0.73 -15.66
C ILE A 642 -21.25 1.78 -16.11
N ASP A 643 -21.49 3.02 -15.70
CA ASP A 643 -20.59 4.14 -15.92
C ASP A 643 -19.74 4.35 -14.65
N PHE A 644 -18.43 4.27 -14.80
CA PHE A 644 -17.48 4.65 -13.77
C PHE A 644 -16.94 6.05 -14.05
N LEU A 645 -16.98 6.92 -13.04
CA LEU A 645 -16.30 8.21 -13.07
C LEU A 645 -14.96 8.06 -12.37
N LEU A 646 -13.89 8.30 -13.11
CA LEU A 646 -12.50 8.13 -12.64
C LEU A 646 -11.88 9.48 -12.27
N PRO A 647 -11.12 9.55 -11.16
CA PRO A 647 -10.33 10.73 -10.84
C PRO A 647 -9.21 10.94 -11.88
N PRO A 648 -8.61 12.15 -11.97
CA PRO A 648 -9.01 13.37 -11.26
C PRO A 648 -10.10 14.17 -11.95
N GLU A 649 -10.39 13.92 -13.24
CA GLU A 649 -11.24 14.76 -14.10
C GLU A 649 -12.67 14.22 -14.26
N ASN A 650 -13.08 13.25 -13.44
CA ASN A 650 -14.38 12.55 -13.59
C ASN A 650 -14.57 11.95 -14.99
N ARG A 651 -13.50 11.41 -15.56
CA ARG A 651 -13.55 10.73 -16.86
C ARG A 651 -14.48 9.53 -16.78
N ILE A 652 -15.46 9.48 -17.68
CA ILE A 652 -16.41 8.37 -17.74
C ILE A 652 -15.78 7.19 -18.48
N VAL A 653 -15.86 6.01 -17.88
CA VAL A 653 -15.51 4.73 -18.47
C VAL A 653 -16.72 3.80 -18.39
N HIS A 654 -17.13 3.27 -19.52
CA HIS A 654 -18.26 2.35 -19.63
C HIS A 654 -17.75 0.91 -19.47
N GLU A 655 -18.30 0.18 -18.52
CA GLU A 655 -18.02 -1.24 -18.31
C GLU A 655 -19.30 -2.06 -18.35
N VAL A 656 -19.18 -3.27 -18.87
CA VAL A 656 -20.30 -4.20 -18.97
C VAL A 656 -20.14 -5.29 -17.93
N ALA A 657 -21.13 -5.45 -17.07
CA ALA A 657 -21.10 -6.49 -16.04
C ALA A 657 -21.07 -7.89 -16.66
N SER A 658 -20.29 -8.76 -16.06
CA SER A 658 -20.11 -10.15 -16.45
C SER A 658 -20.33 -11.09 -15.26
N MET A 659 -20.62 -12.36 -15.54
CA MET A 659 -20.72 -13.37 -14.47
C MET A 659 -19.37 -13.61 -13.84
N SER A 660 -19.27 -13.38 -12.54
CA SER A 660 -18.10 -13.74 -11.73
C SER A 660 -17.93 -15.27 -11.62
N GLN A 661 -16.75 -15.73 -11.22
CA GLN A 661 -16.48 -17.15 -10.98
C GLN A 661 -17.40 -17.77 -9.92
N ASP A 662 -17.92 -16.94 -9.01
CA ASP A 662 -18.89 -17.34 -7.96
C ASP A 662 -20.34 -17.35 -8.42
N GLY A 663 -20.60 -17.06 -9.71
CA GLY A 663 -21.94 -17.05 -10.30
C GLY A 663 -22.77 -15.78 -10.04
N ASN A 664 -22.15 -14.73 -9.50
CA ASN A 664 -22.76 -13.42 -9.32
C ASN A 664 -22.50 -12.53 -10.53
N LEU A 665 -23.44 -11.63 -10.82
CA LEU A 665 -23.23 -10.57 -11.82
C LEU A 665 -22.38 -9.49 -11.19
N ALA A 666 -21.22 -9.16 -11.79
CA ALA A 666 -20.32 -8.15 -11.28
C ALA A 666 -19.75 -7.29 -12.40
N ALA A 667 -19.54 -6.01 -12.13
CA ALA A 667 -18.78 -5.10 -12.98
C ALA A 667 -17.40 -4.88 -12.36
N VAL A 668 -16.36 -4.93 -13.19
CA VAL A 668 -14.97 -4.84 -12.77
C VAL A 668 -14.30 -3.67 -13.47
N MET A 669 -13.78 -2.72 -12.67
CA MET A 669 -12.94 -1.63 -13.14
C MET A 669 -11.47 -1.95 -12.85
N ASP A 670 -10.70 -2.29 -13.86
CA ASP A 670 -9.27 -2.66 -13.73
C ASP A 670 -8.33 -1.44 -13.70
N ASN A 671 -8.73 -0.31 -14.29
CA ASN A 671 -7.89 0.87 -14.36
C ASN A 671 -8.04 1.77 -13.13
N THR A 672 -7.38 1.40 -12.05
CA THR A 672 -7.40 2.10 -10.75
C THR A 672 -6.02 2.69 -10.41
N LEU A 673 -5.32 3.24 -11.39
CA LEU A 673 -3.94 3.73 -11.23
C LEU A 673 -3.85 5.13 -10.62
N GLU A 674 -4.94 5.90 -10.65
CA GLU A 674 -4.99 7.25 -10.11
C GLU A 674 -5.59 7.26 -8.69
N PRO A 675 -4.99 7.97 -7.73
CA PRO A 675 -5.59 8.14 -6.41
C PRO A 675 -6.80 9.05 -6.49
N GLY A 676 -7.84 8.74 -5.72
CA GLY A 676 -9.03 9.57 -5.67
C GLY A 676 -10.31 8.77 -5.46
N ILE A 677 -11.44 9.42 -5.69
CA ILE A 677 -12.77 8.84 -5.52
C ILE A 677 -13.25 8.33 -6.87
N TYR A 678 -13.61 7.05 -6.89
CA TYR A 678 -14.25 6.41 -8.02
C TYR A 678 -15.75 6.33 -7.75
N LEU A 679 -16.56 6.83 -8.66
CA LEU A 679 -18.02 6.76 -8.54
C LEU A 679 -18.55 5.79 -9.58
N SER A 680 -19.44 4.91 -9.18
CA SER A 680 -20.19 4.07 -10.11
C SER A 680 -21.61 4.61 -10.26
N LEU A 681 -22.03 4.84 -11.47
CA LEU A 681 -23.40 5.21 -11.80
C LEU A 681 -24.11 3.97 -12.33
N ILE A 682 -24.96 3.39 -11.50
CA ILE A 682 -25.85 2.31 -11.90
C ILE A 682 -27.12 2.99 -12.39
N HIS A 683 -27.36 2.94 -13.68
CA HIS A 683 -28.63 3.42 -14.24
C HIS A 683 -29.74 2.40 -13.97
N ILE A 684 -30.56 2.67 -12.98
CA ILE A 684 -31.74 1.86 -12.64
C ILE A 684 -32.80 2.02 -13.73
#